data_f2e5ea44fa61f894af914c9f444307dd
#
_entry.id   f2e5ea44fa61f894af914c9f444307dd
#
_cell.length_a   1.000
_cell.length_b   1.000
_cell.length_c   1.000
_cell.angle_alpha   90.00
_cell.angle_beta   90.00
_cell.angle_gamma   90.00
#
_symmetry.space_group_name_H-M   'P 1'
#
loop_
_entity.id
_entity.type
_entity.pdbx_description
1 polymer ?
#
loop_
_entity_poly.entity_id
_entity_poly.type
_entity_poly.pdbx_seq_one_letter_code
_entity_poly.pdbx_strand_id
1 'polypeptide(L)'
;MQFRKSLLCSRISLILATGALLSSLANTALSQQSASDSGQWTCRADASGAWQCGENPTAARSTVSAGVVVTRAARDVSTARSGSSAAVQANTTGSAGAVNDWVPVEQMTPEQRANVPANCCGAFIEPSRTGLDGQVLDPAADPAGAPTLFTTPGAIEQGTDERVSIAGAVSIQQGNRTIRNSDSTQIDQQADTITLSGNVEFREPGVLLTGSGAFVDQANSQNRIDNASYVLHQYGVHGAASVIVYVSEGEVLAIENGEFSRCEPGNEFWTLQSRRMRLDTAAGIGTAEGVTLRIKDVPVFHYPFTVPFPLGDQRVSGFLAPSVGSTSDGGVDVALPYYLNLAPHYDATLTPRLIGDRGAMVSGEFRYLADWSMNTVSTSLLPGDKRFDAATASVPGSDSPAREDRWFVGVQHAGQLGERWSTAINYEAVSDDRYFRDLGSSGLTVSSRTHLQRNGQLNYRAPNWYAGTRVQRIDIIDPYVSASDLNIPYDRLPEFTFGATESLGGLQLKVDGSHVRFDRSLNRAGLTPAQMAAGALVQGDRLHVEPEISWPIRGEAGFIVPTAGYRYTQWSLDQQAVGTLQDPDRGLGLFSLDSGLVFERSMARGNGFIQTLEPRLFYLYSEQEDQSLLPTFDSAQINFNYGQLFRSDRFSGHDRIGDADQLSLALSTRFISGSGEERARLSIGQIIHFEDRIVALDSPLQNWLTLQPRNTDRSALVGEAFYLLSEQWRLNSDLQWNEDQQHVDESSMSLRYQGDENHIFNVGYRFRRVVELYGPVPAGLDPRIKQSDVSGVWPLNNNWRLLGRWHYDHSNSRNLDTFAGVEYSNCCATIRLVAREWIDDDEFFLLQDDTNTGVFFQLTLNGLGNVSGGGISRMLSDGILGFKEYGTNE
;
A
#
# COMPACT_ATOMS: atom_id res chain seq x y z
N MET A 1 7.76 31.73 -38.32
CA MET A 1 7.45 30.43 -37.70
C MET A 1 8.71 29.55 -37.58
N GLN A 2 9.91 30.08 -37.57
CA GLN A 2 11.17 29.33 -37.43
C GLN A 2 12.04 29.74 -36.23
N PHE A 3 11.56 30.62 -35.35
CA PHE A 3 12.36 31.16 -34.23
C PHE A 3 12.03 30.55 -32.83
N ARG A 4 11.03 29.67 -32.73
CA ARG A 4 10.64 29.06 -31.42
C ARG A 4 11.25 27.68 -31.15
N LYS A 5 11.87 27.01 -32.12
CA LYS A 5 12.48 25.69 -31.91
C LYS A 5 13.91 25.71 -31.35
N SER A 6 14.63 26.82 -31.47
CA SER A 6 16.04 26.92 -30.99
C SER A 6 16.14 27.21 -29.48
N LEU A 7 15.15 27.82 -28.88
CA LEU A 7 15.18 28.18 -27.46
C LEU A 7 14.84 27.00 -26.52
N LEU A 8 14.10 26.00 -26.99
CA LEU A 8 13.76 24.84 -26.20
C LEU A 8 14.93 23.84 -26.07
N CYS A 9 15.70 23.65 -27.15
CA CYS A 9 16.90 22.81 -27.12
C CYS A 9 18.03 23.39 -26.25
N SER A 10 18.15 24.72 -26.20
CA SER A 10 19.17 25.38 -25.38
C SER A 10 18.89 25.31 -23.87
N ARG A 11 17.64 25.27 -23.44
CA ARG A 11 17.30 25.15 -22.02
C ARG A 11 17.40 23.73 -21.50
N ILE A 12 17.14 22.72 -22.33
CA ILE A 12 17.30 21.31 -21.97
C ILE A 12 18.78 20.93 -21.85
N SER A 13 19.63 21.48 -22.71
CA SER A 13 21.08 21.28 -22.64
C SER A 13 21.72 21.92 -21.39
N LEU A 14 21.15 23.01 -20.87
CA LEU A 14 21.68 23.68 -19.68
C LEU A 14 21.33 22.92 -18.40
N ILE A 15 20.15 22.26 -18.34
CA ILE A 15 19.74 21.44 -17.20
C ILE A 15 20.51 20.12 -17.14
N LEU A 16 20.86 19.56 -18.29
CA LEU A 16 21.71 18.36 -18.37
C LEU A 16 23.19 18.66 -18.08
N ALA A 17 23.67 19.87 -18.39
CA ALA A 17 25.05 20.29 -18.10
C ALA A 17 25.28 20.59 -16.60
N THR A 18 24.29 21.12 -15.90
CA THR A 18 24.36 21.34 -14.43
C THR A 18 24.26 20.06 -13.63
N GLY A 19 23.51 19.06 -14.10
CA GLY A 19 23.46 17.71 -13.50
C GLY A 19 24.78 16.94 -13.64
N ALA A 20 25.49 17.12 -14.76
CA ALA A 20 26.79 16.48 -14.99
C ALA A 20 27.96 17.16 -14.23
N LEU A 21 27.84 18.43 -13.88
CA LEU A 21 28.86 19.15 -13.09
C LEU A 21 28.78 18.86 -11.58
N LEU A 22 27.63 18.50 -11.07
CA LEU A 22 27.45 18.05 -9.67
C LEU A 22 27.87 16.61 -9.45
N SER A 23 27.82 15.75 -10.47
CA SER A 23 28.33 14.37 -10.40
C SER A 23 29.85 14.27 -10.52
N SER A 24 30.52 15.25 -11.08
CA SER A 24 32.00 15.25 -11.22
C SER A 24 32.71 15.78 -9.96
N LEU A 25 32.04 16.47 -9.06
CA LEU A 25 32.62 16.95 -7.80
C LEU A 25 32.48 15.95 -6.65
N ALA A 26 31.61 14.94 -6.78
CA ALA A 26 31.45 13.87 -5.79
C ALA A 26 32.45 12.69 -6.01
N ASN A 27 33.07 12.58 -7.19
CA ASN A 27 33.95 11.45 -7.52
C ASN A 27 35.43 11.67 -7.24
N THR A 28 35.84 12.80 -6.67
CA THR A 28 37.28 13.09 -6.39
C THR A 28 37.68 12.92 -4.92
N ALA A 29 36.76 12.49 -4.04
CA ALA A 29 37.05 12.29 -2.62
C ALA A 29 37.05 10.84 -2.13
N LEU A 30 36.85 9.83 -2.99
CA LEU A 30 36.77 8.41 -2.60
C LEU A 30 37.64 7.49 -3.48
N SER A 31 38.92 7.86 -3.67
CA SER A 31 39.92 6.92 -4.19
C SER A 31 41.08 6.80 -3.22
N GLN A 32 40.86 6.09 -2.13
CA GLN A 32 41.87 5.33 -1.39
C GLN A 32 41.24 4.71 -0.14
N GLN A 33 40.67 3.52 -0.32
CA GLN A 33 40.86 2.48 0.70
C GLN A 33 40.55 1.10 0.07
N SER A 34 41.51 0.23 0.26
CA SER A 34 41.67 -1.11 -0.22
C SER A 34 40.53 -2.06 0.12
N ALA A 35 40.30 -2.98 -0.81
CA ALA A 35 39.47 -4.16 -0.65
C ALA A 35 39.77 -4.97 0.62
N SER A 36 38.78 -5.22 1.46
CA SER A 36 38.68 -6.42 2.28
C SER A 36 37.27 -6.49 2.93
N ASP A 37 36.73 -7.69 2.90
CA ASP A 37 35.59 -8.22 3.64
C ASP A 37 34.17 -7.77 3.22
N SER A 38 33.54 -8.68 2.47
CA SER A 38 32.11 -8.75 2.29
C SER A 38 31.43 -9.34 3.55
N GLY A 39 31.18 -8.53 4.57
CA GLY A 39 30.28 -8.86 5.65
C GLY A 39 28.82 -8.80 5.15
N GLN A 40 28.07 -9.89 5.25
CA GLN A 40 26.63 -9.88 5.00
C GLN A 40 25.92 -9.15 6.14
N TRP A 41 25.26 -8.06 5.82
CA TRP A 41 24.38 -7.33 6.73
C TRP A 41 22.97 -7.92 6.68
N THR A 42 22.41 -8.22 7.84
CA THR A 42 20.99 -8.58 7.94
C THR A 42 20.23 -7.44 8.61
N CYS A 43 19.17 -6.97 7.95
CA CYS A 43 18.30 -5.92 8.47
C CYS A 43 16.92 -6.50 8.81
N ARG A 44 16.36 -6.12 9.96
CA ARG A 44 15.04 -6.54 10.40
C ARG A 44 14.25 -5.33 10.89
N ALA A 45 13.01 -5.20 10.44
CA ALA A 45 12.10 -4.18 10.96
C ALA A 45 11.55 -4.61 12.32
N ASP A 46 11.51 -3.69 13.28
CA ASP A 46 10.84 -3.90 14.57
C ASP A 46 9.32 -3.59 14.45
N ALA A 47 8.59 -3.86 15.53
CA ALA A 47 7.14 -3.66 15.58
C ALA A 47 6.68 -2.19 15.44
N SER A 48 7.62 -1.24 15.40
CA SER A 48 7.37 0.18 15.15
C SER A 48 7.71 0.62 13.73
N GLY A 49 8.19 -0.32 12.86
CA GLY A 49 8.63 -0.05 11.49
C GLY A 49 10.06 0.50 11.38
N ALA A 50 10.84 0.56 12.46
CA ALA A 50 12.23 0.96 12.43
C ALA A 50 13.15 -0.22 12.09
N TRP A 51 14.07 -0.01 11.14
CA TRP A 51 15.01 -1.03 10.68
C TRP A 51 16.25 -1.10 11.56
N GLN A 52 16.56 -2.29 12.09
CA GLN A 52 17.81 -2.59 12.78
C GLN A 52 18.67 -3.53 11.91
N CYS A 53 19.87 -3.05 11.54
CA CYS A 53 20.83 -3.81 10.74
C CYS A 53 22.05 -4.18 11.59
N GLY A 54 22.51 -5.45 11.52
CA GLY A 54 23.68 -5.94 12.24
C GLY A 54 24.56 -6.83 11.37
N GLU A 55 25.89 -6.80 11.62
CA GLU A 55 26.82 -7.72 10.99
C GLU A 55 26.75 -9.10 11.63
N ASN A 56 26.69 -10.15 10.80
CA ASN A 56 26.81 -11.54 11.26
C ASN A 56 28.29 -11.91 11.38
N PRO A 57 28.79 -12.38 12.55
CA PRO A 57 30.19 -12.80 12.67
C PRO A 57 30.43 -14.11 11.91
N THR A 58 31.35 -14.06 10.97
CA THR A 58 31.81 -15.14 10.10
C THR A 58 32.29 -16.38 10.87
N ALA A 59 31.75 -17.54 10.49
CA ALA A 59 32.33 -18.85 10.85
C ALA A 59 33.58 -19.11 10.02
N ALA A 60 34.66 -19.44 10.71
CA ALA A 60 35.94 -19.76 10.12
C ALA A 60 35.87 -21.08 9.33
N ARG A 61 36.33 -21.07 8.07
CA ARG A 61 36.55 -22.27 7.26
C ARG A 61 37.74 -23.06 7.82
N SER A 62 37.46 -24.29 8.25
CA SER A 62 38.49 -25.30 8.39
C SER A 62 38.29 -26.35 7.30
N THR A 63 39.30 -26.47 6.40
CA THR A 63 39.37 -27.53 5.42
C THR A 63 39.86 -28.79 6.10
N VAL A 64 39.04 -29.83 6.19
CA VAL A 64 39.43 -31.17 6.55
C VAL A 64 38.99 -32.14 5.47
N SER A 65 39.95 -32.84 4.87
CA SER A 65 39.69 -33.93 3.93
C SER A 65 38.99 -35.10 4.64
N ALA A 66 37.83 -35.50 4.14
CA ALA A 66 37.06 -36.62 4.67
C ALA A 66 37.58 -37.93 4.09
N GLY A 67 38.11 -38.76 4.95
CA GLY A 67 38.39 -40.18 4.65
C GLY A 67 37.19 -41.02 5.12
N VAL A 68 36.70 -41.90 4.27
CA VAL A 68 35.63 -42.84 4.60
C VAL A 68 36.17 -43.90 5.55
N VAL A 69 35.66 -43.98 6.76
CA VAL A 69 35.94 -45.07 7.71
C VAL A 69 34.73 -45.99 7.76
N VAL A 70 34.93 -47.20 7.16
CA VAL A 70 33.96 -48.29 7.30
C VAL A 70 34.31 -49.03 8.62
N THR A 71 33.54 -48.80 9.68
CA THR A 71 33.69 -49.58 10.92
C THR A 71 32.91 -50.87 10.81
N ARG A 72 33.63 -51.96 10.76
CA ARG A 72 33.14 -53.33 10.87
C ARG A 72 32.69 -53.57 12.32
N ALA A 73 31.43 -53.84 12.56
CA ALA A 73 30.98 -54.44 13.82
C ALA A 73 31.42 -55.92 13.85
N ALA A 74 32.30 -56.23 14.76
CA ALA A 74 32.73 -57.63 15.00
C ALA A 74 31.55 -58.41 15.60
N ARG A 75 31.33 -59.60 15.03
CA ARG A 75 30.44 -60.64 15.58
C ARG A 75 31.08 -61.26 16.83
N ASP A 76 30.46 -61.04 17.99
CA ASP A 76 30.57 -61.97 19.08
C ASP A 76 29.37 -62.91 19.12
N VAL A 77 29.61 -64.17 18.80
CA VAL A 77 28.60 -65.22 18.95
C VAL A 77 28.67 -65.68 20.38
N SER A 78 27.69 -65.35 21.18
CA SER A 78 27.38 -66.08 22.41
C SER A 78 25.93 -66.56 22.36
N THR A 79 25.82 -67.90 22.29
CA THR A 79 24.60 -68.69 22.48
C THR A 79 24.00 -68.47 23.83
N ALA A 80 22.79 -68.00 23.94
CA ALA A 80 21.89 -68.18 25.07
C ALA A 80 20.43 -68.35 24.63
N ARG A 81 19.87 -69.43 25.18
CA ARG A 81 18.55 -69.99 24.85
C ARG A 81 17.35 -69.16 25.32
N SER A 82 16.34 -69.22 24.48
CA SER A 82 14.87 -69.30 24.79
C SER A 82 14.29 -68.49 25.95
N GLY A 83 13.42 -67.59 25.58
CA GLY A 83 12.43 -66.94 26.46
C GLY A 83 11.41 -66.09 25.71
N SER A 84 10.25 -66.72 25.48
CA SER A 84 8.93 -66.18 25.19
C SER A 84 8.78 -64.97 24.33
N SER A 85 8.22 -65.21 23.15
CA SER A 85 7.48 -64.32 22.30
C SER A 85 6.47 -63.43 23.05
N ALA A 86 6.76 -62.14 23.12
CA ALA A 86 5.72 -61.15 23.16
C ALA A 86 5.70 -60.46 21.79
N ALA A 87 4.73 -60.88 21.00
CA ALA A 87 4.45 -60.20 19.74
C ALA A 87 4.05 -58.75 20.07
N VAL A 88 4.95 -57.81 19.82
CA VAL A 88 4.55 -56.44 19.64
C VAL A 88 3.75 -56.42 18.35
N GLN A 89 2.48 -56.47 18.46
CA GLN A 89 1.56 -56.12 17.37
C GLN A 89 1.90 -54.68 16.98
N ALA A 90 2.56 -54.56 15.85
CA ALA A 90 2.55 -53.30 15.11
C ALA A 90 1.07 -52.97 14.83
N ASN A 91 0.54 -51.99 15.48
CA ASN A 91 -0.71 -51.38 15.12
C ASN A 91 -0.56 -50.75 13.75
N THR A 92 -0.73 -51.53 12.71
CA THR A 92 -1.04 -51.08 11.37
C THR A 92 -2.54 -50.72 11.34
N THR A 93 -2.93 -49.67 12.06
CA THR A 93 -4.07 -48.88 11.60
C THR A 93 -3.49 -47.99 10.50
N GLY A 94 -3.49 -48.52 9.29
CA GLY A 94 -3.28 -47.72 8.09
C GLY A 94 -4.33 -46.65 8.03
N SER A 95 -4.01 -45.44 8.44
CA SER A 95 -4.69 -44.24 7.94
C SER A 95 -4.25 -44.11 6.49
N ALA A 96 -5.14 -44.34 5.55
CA ALA A 96 -4.94 -43.97 4.17
C ALA A 96 -4.55 -42.49 4.15
N GLY A 97 -3.31 -42.17 3.71
CA GLY A 97 -3.04 -40.92 3.11
C GLY A 97 -2.25 -39.83 3.84
N ALA A 98 -1.17 -40.12 4.51
CA ALA A 98 -0.11 -39.09 4.60
C ALA A 98 0.76 -39.17 3.34
N VAL A 99 0.32 -38.60 2.26
CA VAL A 99 1.13 -38.48 1.05
C VAL A 99 2.22 -37.42 1.35
N ASN A 100 3.46 -37.90 1.49
CA ASN A 100 4.64 -37.02 1.57
C ASN A 100 4.60 -35.97 2.69
N ASP A 101 4.37 -36.38 3.95
CA ASP A 101 4.36 -35.49 5.13
C ASP A 101 3.27 -34.40 5.15
N TRP A 102 2.27 -34.50 4.29
CA TRP A 102 1.09 -33.63 4.36
C TRP A 102 0.20 -34.03 5.53
N VAL A 103 -0.06 -33.08 6.41
CA VAL A 103 -0.92 -33.26 7.59
C VAL A 103 -2.19 -32.41 7.42
N PRO A 104 -3.38 -33.03 7.32
CA PRO A 104 -4.66 -32.31 7.34
C PRO A 104 -4.86 -31.54 8.65
N VAL A 105 -5.56 -30.42 8.61
CA VAL A 105 -5.81 -29.54 9.79
C VAL A 105 -6.47 -30.30 10.94
N GLU A 106 -7.34 -31.28 10.65
CA GLU A 106 -8.04 -32.11 11.66
C GLU A 106 -7.09 -33.02 12.45
N GLN A 107 -5.92 -33.33 11.89
CA GLN A 107 -4.90 -34.21 12.52
C GLN A 107 -3.77 -33.43 13.18
N MET A 108 -3.77 -32.09 13.06
CA MET A 108 -2.75 -31.23 13.64
C MET A 108 -2.92 -31.02 15.13
N THR A 109 -1.79 -30.88 15.83
CA THR A 109 -1.78 -30.39 17.21
C THR A 109 -2.26 -28.93 17.27
N PRO A 110 -2.75 -28.43 18.40
CA PRO A 110 -3.14 -27.03 18.54
C PRO A 110 -2.02 -26.03 18.19
N GLU A 111 -0.78 -26.37 18.50
CA GLU A 111 0.40 -25.54 18.19
C GLU A 111 0.71 -25.51 16.68
N GLN A 112 0.61 -26.65 16.01
CA GLN A 112 0.76 -26.73 14.55
C GLN A 112 -0.34 -25.98 13.83
N ARG A 113 -1.58 -26.11 14.30
CA ARG A 113 -2.76 -25.44 13.73
C ARG A 113 -2.69 -23.92 13.85
N ALA A 114 -2.09 -23.38 14.92
CA ALA A 114 -1.95 -21.94 15.11
C ALA A 114 -1.09 -21.25 14.02
N ASN A 115 -0.22 -22.02 13.37
CA ASN A 115 0.67 -21.54 12.31
C ASN A 115 0.11 -21.75 10.89
N VAL A 116 -1.08 -22.33 10.75
CA VAL A 116 -1.71 -22.59 9.45
C VAL A 116 -2.87 -21.63 9.24
N PRO A 117 -2.89 -20.88 8.11
CA PRO A 117 -4.00 -19.99 7.83
C PRO A 117 -5.36 -20.68 7.82
N ALA A 118 -6.41 -19.98 8.26
CA ALA A 118 -7.75 -20.57 8.46
C ALA A 118 -8.40 -21.10 7.16
N ASN A 119 -7.97 -20.61 6.00
CA ASN A 119 -8.42 -21.03 4.68
C ASN A 119 -7.65 -22.23 4.10
N CYS A 120 -6.68 -22.77 4.84
CA CYS A 120 -5.89 -23.94 4.46
C CYS A 120 -6.45 -25.21 5.07
N CYS A 121 -6.42 -26.30 4.27
CA CYS A 121 -6.90 -27.63 4.70
C CYS A 121 -5.81 -28.50 5.33
N GLY A 122 -4.54 -28.08 5.28
CA GLY A 122 -3.40 -28.80 5.82
C GLY A 122 -2.08 -28.05 5.60
N ALA A 123 -0.97 -28.66 6.00
CA ALA A 123 0.37 -28.17 5.71
C ALA A 123 1.37 -29.35 5.66
N PHE A 124 2.51 -29.14 5.00
CA PHE A 124 3.64 -30.06 5.08
C PHE A 124 4.35 -29.88 6.43
N ILE A 125 4.36 -30.92 7.22
CA ILE A 125 4.97 -30.92 8.55
C ILE A 125 6.08 -31.97 8.57
N GLU A 126 7.33 -31.51 8.71
CA GLU A 126 8.47 -32.42 8.80
C GLU A 126 8.36 -33.23 10.10
N PRO A 127 8.34 -34.58 10.03
CA PRO A 127 8.30 -35.44 11.22
C PRO A 127 9.63 -35.37 11.93
N SER A 128 9.64 -35.48 13.27
CA SER A 128 10.86 -35.70 14.04
C SER A 128 11.47 -37.04 13.64
N ARG A 129 12.80 -37.03 13.31
CA ARG A 129 13.50 -38.22 12.82
C ARG A 129 14.33 -38.84 13.91
N THR A 130 14.32 -40.18 13.93
CA THR A 130 15.09 -40.97 14.85
C THR A 130 16.21 -41.67 14.07
N GLY A 131 17.41 -41.55 14.57
CA GLY A 131 18.59 -42.21 14.01
C GLY A 131 18.59 -43.74 14.20
N LEU A 132 19.55 -44.41 13.56
CA LEU A 132 19.72 -45.84 13.69
C LEU A 132 20.13 -46.28 15.12
N ASP A 133 20.60 -45.36 15.92
CA ASP A 133 20.92 -45.52 17.36
C ASP A 133 19.70 -45.33 18.26
N GLY A 134 18.52 -45.03 17.71
CA GLY A 134 17.30 -44.78 18.45
C GLY A 134 17.20 -43.40 19.08
N GLN A 135 18.13 -42.49 18.83
CA GLN A 135 18.10 -41.10 19.29
C GLN A 135 17.45 -40.19 18.26
N VAL A 136 16.83 -39.10 18.72
CA VAL A 136 16.30 -38.06 17.80
C VAL A 136 17.49 -37.37 17.12
N LEU A 137 17.46 -37.32 15.79
CA LEU A 137 18.49 -36.65 14.99
C LEU A 137 18.47 -35.14 15.24
N ASP A 138 19.64 -34.56 15.46
CA ASP A 138 19.80 -33.12 15.54
C ASP A 138 19.71 -32.54 14.11
N PRO A 139 18.71 -31.69 13.80
CA PRO A 139 18.61 -31.08 12.48
C PRO A 139 19.83 -30.23 12.09
N ALA A 140 20.58 -29.72 13.06
CA ALA A 140 21.77 -28.90 12.83
C ALA A 140 23.05 -29.72 12.62
N ALA A 141 22.99 -31.05 12.77
CA ALA A 141 24.17 -31.91 12.60
C ALA A 141 24.59 -31.94 11.12
N ASP A 142 25.83 -31.49 10.84
CA ASP A 142 26.41 -31.53 9.50
C ASP A 142 26.63 -32.97 9.02
N PRO A 143 26.02 -33.39 7.89
CA PRO A 143 26.31 -34.71 7.31
C PRO A 143 27.74 -34.82 6.76
N ALA A 144 28.37 -33.69 6.38
CA ALA A 144 29.75 -33.69 5.90
C ALA A 144 30.72 -34.06 7.03
N GLY A 145 31.44 -35.19 6.87
CA GLY A 145 32.37 -35.70 7.88
C GLY A 145 31.75 -36.60 8.94
N ALA A 146 30.41 -36.79 8.96
CA ALA A 146 29.79 -37.77 9.81
C ALA A 146 30.00 -39.21 9.27
N PRO A 147 30.15 -40.23 10.13
CA PRO A 147 30.28 -41.61 9.67
C PRO A 147 29.01 -42.11 9.02
N THR A 148 29.13 -42.87 7.96
CA THR A 148 27.98 -43.51 7.30
C THR A 148 27.64 -44.79 8.04
N LEU A 149 26.46 -44.83 8.64
CA LEU A 149 25.93 -46.01 9.32
C LEU A 149 24.87 -46.66 8.42
N PHE A 150 24.78 -47.99 8.42
CA PHE A 150 23.72 -48.69 7.75
C PHE A 150 23.21 -49.88 8.57
N THR A 151 21.95 -50.23 8.37
CA THR A 151 21.30 -51.40 8.92
C THR A 151 20.45 -52.08 7.85
N THR A 152 20.47 -53.40 7.86
CA THR A 152 19.70 -54.22 6.94
C THR A 152 19.28 -55.54 7.59
N PRO A 153 18.07 -56.07 7.36
CA PRO A 153 17.69 -57.44 7.68
C PRO A 153 18.16 -58.44 6.63
N GLY A 154 18.64 -57.94 5.46
CA GLY A 154 19.01 -58.76 4.31
C GLY A 154 20.41 -59.38 4.34
N ALA A 155 20.69 -60.26 3.37
CA ALA A 155 22.00 -60.87 3.17
C ALA A 155 22.99 -59.86 2.59
N ILE A 156 24.22 -59.85 3.09
CA ILE A 156 25.31 -58.99 2.60
C ILE A 156 26.33 -59.90 1.90
N GLU A 157 26.58 -59.65 0.61
CA GLU A 157 27.58 -60.29 -0.17
C GLU A 157 28.70 -59.31 -0.54
N GLN A 158 29.94 -59.63 -0.19
CA GLN A 158 31.10 -58.82 -0.54
C GLN A 158 31.84 -59.50 -1.69
N GLY A 159 31.94 -58.84 -2.84
CA GLY A 159 32.72 -59.29 -3.97
C GLY A 159 34.23 -59.06 -3.75
N THR A 160 35.06 -59.67 -4.61
CA THR A 160 36.55 -59.54 -4.60
C THR A 160 37.01 -58.21 -5.20
N ASP A 161 36.09 -57.44 -5.80
CA ASP A 161 36.28 -56.21 -6.53
C ASP A 161 35.80 -54.95 -5.75
N GLU A 162 35.85 -55.01 -4.39
CA GLU A 162 35.43 -53.92 -3.48
C GLU A 162 33.96 -53.51 -3.62
N ARG A 163 33.12 -54.38 -4.24
CA ARG A 163 31.67 -54.17 -4.32
C ARG A 163 30.94 -54.92 -3.23
N VAL A 164 30.02 -54.28 -2.59
CA VAL A 164 29.13 -54.87 -1.60
C VAL A 164 27.69 -54.86 -2.13
N SER A 165 27.07 -56.04 -2.22
CA SER A 165 25.69 -56.20 -2.60
C SER A 165 24.88 -56.61 -1.36
N ILE A 166 23.80 -55.88 -1.15
CA ILE A 166 22.86 -56.11 -0.04
C ILE A 166 21.48 -56.43 -0.63
N ALA A 167 20.98 -57.62 -0.32
CA ALA A 167 19.64 -58.02 -0.74
C ALA A 167 18.64 -57.64 0.33
N GLY A 168 17.53 -56.99 -0.08
CA GLY A 168 16.46 -56.51 0.80
C GLY A 168 16.60 -55.05 1.24
N ALA A 169 15.75 -54.67 2.17
CA ALA A 169 15.65 -53.28 2.63
C ALA A 169 16.96 -52.84 3.36
N VAL A 170 17.37 -51.60 3.08
CA VAL A 170 18.51 -50.97 3.74
C VAL A 170 18.10 -49.60 4.29
N SER A 171 18.59 -49.28 5.49
CA SER A 171 18.50 -47.91 6.02
C SER A 171 19.93 -47.39 6.23
N ILE A 172 20.23 -46.25 5.66
CA ILE A 172 21.54 -45.60 5.72
C ILE A 172 21.36 -44.26 6.44
N GLN A 173 22.28 -43.93 7.33
CA GLN A 173 22.34 -42.68 8.05
C GLN A 173 23.73 -42.05 7.95
N GLN A 174 23.79 -40.76 7.66
CA GLN A 174 25.01 -39.96 7.72
C GLN A 174 24.65 -38.60 8.35
N GLY A 175 25.09 -38.40 9.59
CA GLY A 175 24.68 -37.22 10.35
C GLY A 175 23.15 -37.12 10.46
N ASN A 176 22.58 -36.00 9.95
CA ASN A 176 21.11 -35.76 9.89
C ASN A 176 20.46 -36.29 8.59
N ARG A 177 21.23 -36.84 7.65
CA ARG A 177 20.71 -37.45 6.41
C ARG A 177 20.30 -38.88 6.63
N THR A 178 19.15 -39.28 6.11
CA THR A 178 18.67 -40.68 6.13
C THR A 178 18.23 -41.12 4.74
N ILE A 179 18.63 -42.32 4.33
CA ILE A 179 18.20 -42.94 3.07
C ILE A 179 17.64 -44.33 3.38
N ARG A 180 16.52 -44.68 2.83
CA ARG A 180 15.89 -46.00 2.97
C ARG A 180 15.49 -46.52 1.59
N ASN A 181 15.61 -47.83 1.38
CA ASN A 181 15.07 -48.52 0.18
C ASN A 181 14.44 -49.86 0.55
N SER A 182 13.67 -50.44 -0.37
CA SER A 182 12.96 -51.71 -0.12
C SER A 182 13.59 -52.94 -0.69
N ASP A 183 14.38 -52.87 -1.77
CA ASP A 183 14.71 -54.07 -2.54
C ASP A 183 16.21 -54.48 -2.47
N SER A 184 17.10 -53.71 -3.05
CA SER A 184 18.53 -54.05 -3.03
C SER A 184 19.42 -52.79 -3.05
N THR A 185 20.65 -52.96 -2.50
CA THR A 185 21.66 -51.89 -2.50
C THR A 185 22.97 -52.45 -2.98
N GLN A 186 23.61 -51.72 -3.91
CA GLN A 186 24.98 -52.00 -4.35
C GLN A 186 25.86 -50.80 -3.98
N ILE A 187 26.98 -51.11 -3.28
CA ILE A 187 27.98 -50.13 -2.86
C ILE A 187 29.26 -50.47 -3.62
N ASP A 188 29.76 -49.53 -4.40
CA ASP A 188 31.07 -49.61 -5.05
C ASP A 188 32.03 -48.71 -4.29
N GLN A 189 32.91 -49.31 -3.51
CA GLN A 189 33.86 -48.62 -2.64
C GLN A 189 35.00 -47.96 -3.43
N GLN A 190 35.31 -48.45 -4.64
CA GLN A 190 36.32 -47.87 -5.50
C GLN A 190 35.83 -46.62 -6.20
N ALA A 191 34.56 -46.63 -6.64
CA ALA A 191 33.93 -45.52 -7.31
C ALA A 191 33.24 -44.53 -6.33
N ASP A 192 33.17 -44.88 -5.06
CA ASP A 192 32.48 -44.13 -4.00
C ASP A 192 30.98 -43.84 -4.33
N THR A 193 30.33 -44.90 -4.86
CA THR A 193 28.90 -44.76 -5.30
C THR A 193 27.99 -45.79 -4.64
N ILE A 194 26.75 -45.46 -4.47
CA ILE A 194 25.70 -46.34 -3.92
C ILE A 194 24.52 -46.36 -4.90
N THR A 195 24.13 -47.52 -5.35
CA THR A 195 22.92 -47.74 -6.16
C THR A 195 21.86 -48.42 -5.29
N LEU A 196 20.69 -47.80 -5.19
CA LEU A 196 19.54 -48.30 -4.44
C LEU A 196 18.38 -48.59 -5.39
N SER A 197 17.71 -49.71 -5.21
CA SER A 197 16.53 -50.09 -5.95
C SER A 197 15.32 -50.35 -5.04
N GLY A 198 14.12 -50.25 -5.59
CA GLY A 198 12.85 -50.28 -4.86
C GLY A 198 12.44 -48.89 -4.37
N ASN A 199 11.45 -48.85 -3.50
CA ASN A 199 10.95 -47.60 -2.94
C ASN A 199 12.04 -46.91 -2.11
N VAL A 200 12.68 -45.90 -2.68
CA VAL A 200 13.70 -45.08 -2.04
C VAL A 200 13.06 -43.89 -1.36
N GLU A 201 13.44 -43.65 -0.12
CA GLU A 201 13.12 -42.43 0.64
C GLU A 201 14.45 -41.78 1.09
N PHE A 202 14.65 -40.55 0.66
CA PHE A 202 15.79 -39.71 1.03
C PHE A 202 15.31 -38.54 1.86
N ARG A 203 15.87 -38.29 3.03
CA ARG A 203 15.48 -37.18 3.91
C ARG A 203 16.70 -36.44 4.43
N GLU A 204 16.66 -35.14 4.31
CA GLU A 204 17.47 -34.14 5.01
C GLU A 204 16.56 -33.12 5.71
N PRO A 205 17.07 -32.25 6.60
CA PRO A 205 16.26 -31.17 7.17
C PRO A 205 15.62 -30.32 6.08
N GLY A 206 14.30 -30.21 6.12
CA GLY A 206 13.52 -29.44 5.15
C GLY A 206 13.30 -30.11 3.80
N VAL A 207 13.89 -31.26 3.50
CA VAL A 207 13.81 -31.94 2.19
C VAL A 207 13.38 -33.38 2.34
N LEU A 208 12.35 -33.78 1.60
CA LEU A 208 11.96 -35.19 1.39
C LEU A 208 11.99 -35.47 -0.11
N LEU A 209 12.70 -36.54 -0.52
CA LEU A 209 12.68 -37.09 -1.86
C LEU A 209 12.27 -38.57 -1.78
N THR A 210 11.37 -39.00 -2.67
CA THR A 210 10.98 -40.42 -2.78
C THR A 210 11.06 -40.84 -4.26
N GLY A 211 11.32 -42.10 -4.54
CA GLY A 211 11.42 -42.56 -5.93
C GLY A 211 11.47 -44.08 -6.05
N SER A 212 11.57 -44.57 -7.31
CA SER A 212 11.68 -46.02 -7.61
C SER A 212 13.08 -46.55 -7.54
N GLY A 213 14.09 -45.70 -7.48
CA GLY A 213 15.50 -46.04 -7.38
C GLY A 213 16.33 -44.78 -7.16
N ALA A 214 17.54 -44.96 -6.61
CA ALA A 214 18.47 -43.86 -6.44
C ALA A 214 19.92 -44.27 -6.74
N PHE A 215 20.69 -43.30 -7.22
CA PHE A 215 22.13 -43.39 -7.40
C PHE A 215 22.78 -42.25 -6.62
N VAL A 216 23.56 -42.59 -5.63
CA VAL A 216 24.30 -41.68 -4.76
C VAL A 216 25.75 -41.66 -5.17
N ASP A 217 26.27 -40.53 -5.60
CA ASP A 217 27.68 -40.29 -5.90
C ASP A 217 28.24 -39.41 -4.76
N GLN A 218 28.98 -40.09 -3.84
CA GLN A 218 29.51 -39.41 -2.66
C GLN A 218 30.72 -38.53 -3.03
N ALA A 219 31.49 -38.90 -4.06
CA ALA A 219 32.65 -38.13 -4.51
C ALA A 219 32.26 -36.77 -5.08
N ASN A 220 31.07 -36.65 -5.71
CA ASN A 220 30.56 -35.42 -6.30
C ASN A 220 29.37 -34.83 -5.52
N SER A 221 29.03 -35.36 -4.36
CA SER A 221 27.90 -34.93 -3.51
C SER A 221 26.57 -34.86 -4.26
N GLN A 222 26.38 -35.80 -5.22
CA GLN A 222 25.18 -35.83 -6.08
C GLN A 222 24.30 -37.06 -5.77
N ASN A 223 23.02 -36.82 -5.63
CA ASN A 223 22.00 -37.84 -5.41
C ASN A 223 21.00 -37.80 -6.55
N ARG A 224 20.99 -38.80 -7.43
CA ARG A 224 20.01 -38.98 -8.50
C ARG A 224 18.90 -39.91 -8.03
N ILE A 225 17.64 -39.50 -8.23
CA ILE A 225 16.45 -40.29 -7.89
C ILE A 225 15.56 -40.38 -9.14
N ASP A 226 15.18 -41.61 -9.51
CA ASP A 226 14.35 -41.87 -10.69
C ASP A 226 12.88 -42.04 -10.30
N ASN A 227 11.95 -41.58 -11.17
CA ASN A 227 10.51 -41.51 -10.94
C ASN A 227 10.20 -40.90 -9.56
N ALA A 228 10.76 -39.73 -9.34
CA ALA A 228 10.83 -39.10 -8.05
C ALA A 228 9.63 -38.22 -7.74
N SER A 229 9.31 -38.11 -6.44
CA SER A 229 8.53 -36.99 -5.91
C SER A 229 9.30 -36.29 -4.80
N TYR A 230 8.99 -35.01 -4.55
CA TYR A 230 9.71 -34.19 -3.62
C TYR A 230 8.80 -33.30 -2.78
N VAL A 231 9.24 -32.97 -1.57
CA VAL A 231 8.66 -31.94 -0.69
C VAL A 231 9.78 -31.06 -0.15
N LEU A 232 9.59 -29.75 -0.26
CA LEU A 232 10.41 -28.74 0.39
C LEU A 232 9.58 -28.12 1.53
N HIS A 233 9.76 -28.61 2.77
CA HIS A 233 8.94 -28.26 3.92
C HIS A 233 8.99 -26.77 4.24
N GLN A 234 10.18 -26.16 4.19
CA GLN A 234 10.38 -24.74 4.47
C GLN A 234 9.52 -23.84 3.57
N TYR A 235 9.27 -24.26 2.33
CA TYR A 235 8.55 -23.48 1.35
C TYR A 235 7.11 -23.96 1.12
N GLY A 236 6.73 -25.09 1.72
CA GLY A 236 5.43 -25.73 1.49
C GLY A 236 5.22 -26.12 0.02
N VAL A 237 6.28 -26.60 -0.64
CA VAL A 237 6.31 -26.91 -2.06
C VAL A 237 6.44 -28.40 -2.26
N HIS A 238 5.72 -28.94 -3.25
CA HIS A 238 5.82 -30.34 -3.65
C HIS A 238 5.69 -30.52 -5.15
N GLY A 239 6.05 -31.70 -5.63
CA GLY A 239 5.90 -32.09 -7.03
C GLY A 239 6.43 -33.49 -7.31
N ALA A 240 6.24 -33.93 -8.57
CA ALA A 240 6.77 -35.17 -9.09
C ALA A 240 7.65 -34.90 -10.32
N ALA A 241 8.55 -35.83 -10.65
CA ALA A 241 9.48 -35.70 -11.75
C ALA A 241 9.92 -37.07 -12.30
N SER A 242 10.35 -37.11 -13.58
CA SER A 242 10.97 -38.31 -14.12
C SER A 242 12.32 -38.56 -13.48
N VAL A 243 13.11 -37.53 -13.21
CA VAL A 243 14.41 -37.60 -12.54
C VAL A 243 14.62 -36.35 -11.68
N ILE A 244 15.14 -36.57 -10.48
CA ILE A 244 15.65 -35.47 -9.64
C ILE A 244 17.15 -35.74 -9.36
N VAL A 245 17.99 -34.75 -9.58
CA VAL A 245 19.38 -34.74 -9.14
C VAL A 245 19.50 -33.67 -8.04
N TYR A 246 19.79 -34.15 -6.83
CA TYR A 246 20.00 -33.29 -5.68
C TYR A 246 21.50 -33.14 -5.40
N VAL A 247 21.99 -31.91 -5.42
CA VAL A 247 23.37 -31.55 -5.11
C VAL A 247 23.41 -30.95 -3.70
N SER A 248 23.85 -31.73 -2.73
CA SER A 248 23.81 -31.35 -1.31
C SER A 248 24.67 -30.15 -0.96
N GLU A 249 25.88 -30.01 -1.56
CA GLU A 249 26.80 -28.88 -1.31
C GLU A 249 26.21 -27.49 -1.65
N GLY A 250 25.22 -27.40 -2.50
CA GLY A 250 24.57 -26.14 -2.90
C GLY A 250 23.07 -26.11 -2.62
N GLU A 251 22.53 -27.13 -1.95
CA GLU A 251 21.10 -27.28 -1.71
C GLU A 251 20.24 -27.09 -2.99
N VAL A 252 20.71 -27.67 -4.10
CA VAL A 252 20.10 -27.50 -5.42
C VAL A 252 19.43 -28.78 -5.89
N LEU A 253 18.13 -28.69 -6.26
CA LEU A 253 17.42 -29.75 -6.97
C LEU A 253 17.35 -29.41 -8.45
N ALA A 254 17.93 -30.26 -9.29
CA ALA A 254 17.73 -30.26 -10.74
C ALA A 254 16.67 -31.30 -11.09
N ILE A 255 15.60 -30.90 -11.74
CA ILE A 255 14.39 -31.68 -11.96
C ILE A 255 14.14 -31.77 -13.48
N GLU A 256 13.96 -32.98 -14.00
CA GLU A 256 13.63 -33.24 -15.40
C GLU A 256 12.18 -33.71 -15.54
N ASN A 257 11.45 -33.11 -16.50
CA ASN A 257 10.03 -33.36 -16.76
C ASN A 257 9.22 -33.34 -15.45
N GLY A 258 9.40 -32.29 -14.69
CA GLY A 258 8.83 -32.17 -13.36
C GLY A 258 7.68 -31.19 -13.28
N GLU A 259 6.99 -31.30 -12.18
CA GLU A 259 5.92 -30.37 -11.77
C GLU A 259 6.18 -29.79 -10.38
N PHE A 260 5.56 -28.67 -10.17
CA PHE A 260 5.71 -27.86 -8.97
C PHE A 260 4.33 -27.31 -8.57
N SER A 261 3.99 -27.46 -7.29
CA SER A 261 2.76 -26.91 -6.72
C SER A 261 2.95 -26.55 -5.24
N ARG A 262 2.10 -25.66 -4.72
CA ARG A 262 1.92 -25.38 -3.28
C ARG A 262 0.53 -25.77 -2.80
N CYS A 263 -0.27 -26.38 -3.67
CA CYS A 263 -1.61 -26.81 -3.34
C CYS A 263 -1.60 -28.09 -2.49
N GLU A 264 -2.76 -28.49 -2.03
CA GLU A 264 -2.95 -29.78 -1.36
C GLU A 264 -2.59 -30.91 -2.31
N PRO A 265 -1.76 -31.89 -1.88
CA PRO A 265 -1.40 -33.04 -2.71
C PRO A 265 -2.62 -33.86 -3.11
N GLY A 266 -2.74 -34.15 -4.43
CA GLY A 266 -3.86 -34.90 -5.00
C GLY A 266 -5.12 -34.08 -5.22
N ASN A 267 -5.12 -32.77 -4.91
CA ASN A 267 -6.20 -31.84 -5.18
C ASN A 267 -5.65 -30.47 -5.62
N GLU A 268 -4.62 -30.51 -6.46
CA GLU A 268 -3.93 -29.33 -6.93
C GLU A 268 -4.88 -28.44 -7.75
N PHE A 269 -5.11 -27.21 -7.28
CA PHE A 269 -5.83 -26.20 -8.04
C PHE A 269 -4.98 -25.72 -9.22
N TRP A 270 -3.64 -25.61 -9.00
CA TRP A 270 -2.71 -25.29 -10.08
C TRP A 270 -1.42 -26.09 -9.97
N THR A 271 -0.84 -26.42 -11.11
CA THR A 271 0.49 -27.03 -11.25
C THR A 271 1.30 -26.32 -12.31
N LEU A 272 2.58 -26.16 -12.07
CA LEU A 272 3.56 -25.65 -13.02
C LEU A 272 4.36 -26.84 -13.53
N GLN A 273 4.16 -27.24 -14.77
CA GLN A 273 4.94 -28.30 -15.43
C GLN A 273 6.07 -27.69 -16.24
N SER A 274 7.25 -28.31 -16.22
CA SER A 274 8.38 -27.88 -17.01
C SER A 274 9.23 -29.06 -17.50
N ARG A 275 9.96 -28.84 -18.59
CA ARG A 275 10.93 -29.83 -19.11
C ARG A 275 12.15 -29.93 -18.23
N ARG A 276 12.65 -28.79 -17.75
CA ARG A 276 13.76 -28.70 -16.79
C ARG A 276 13.43 -27.64 -15.73
N MET A 277 13.69 -27.96 -14.49
CA MET A 277 13.52 -27.06 -13.38
C MET A 277 14.75 -27.18 -12.47
N ARG A 278 15.19 -26.06 -11.93
CA ARG A 278 16.26 -25.97 -10.95
C ARG A 278 15.73 -25.20 -9.75
N LEU A 279 15.71 -25.82 -8.59
CA LEU A 279 15.32 -25.21 -7.33
C LEU A 279 16.57 -25.02 -6.49
N ASP A 280 16.91 -23.79 -6.19
CA ASP A 280 18.01 -23.39 -5.32
C ASP A 280 17.41 -22.97 -3.99
N THR A 281 17.43 -23.90 -3.01
CA THR A 281 16.76 -23.69 -1.73
C THR A 281 17.56 -22.72 -0.85
N ALA A 282 18.89 -22.66 -1.00
CA ALA A 282 19.73 -21.71 -0.29
C ALA A 282 19.47 -20.27 -0.76
N ALA A 283 19.28 -20.07 -2.07
CA ALA A 283 18.97 -18.77 -2.65
C ALA A 283 17.47 -18.42 -2.57
N GLY A 284 16.58 -19.38 -2.31
CA GLY A 284 15.13 -19.21 -2.31
C GLY A 284 14.54 -18.95 -3.71
N ILE A 285 15.23 -19.39 -4.77
CA ILE A 285 14.85 -19.12 -6.17
C ILE A 285 14.74 -20.41 -6.96
N GLY A 286 13.69 -20.55 -7.74
CA GLY A 286 13.51 -21.56 -8.78
C GLY A 286 13.69 -20.99 -10.17
N THR A 287 14.15 -21.82 -11.13
CA THR A 287 14.10 -21.53 -12.57
C THR A 287 13.47 -22.71 -13.30
N ALA A 288 12.60 -22.45 -14.27
CA ALA A 288 11.94 -23.51 -15.06
C ALA A 288 11.99 -23.18 -16.55
N GLU A 289 12.26 -24.19 -17.39
CA GLU A 289 12.33 -24.08 -18.84
C GLU A 289 11.18 -24.83 -19.52
N GLY A 290 10.52 -24.20 -20.50
CA GLY A 290 9.39 -24.79 -21.19
C GLY A 290 8.20 -25.01 -20.25
N VAL A 291 7.78 -23.94 -19.60
CA VAL A 291 6.78 -23.94 -18.53
C VAL A 291 5.38 -24.02 -19.07
N THR A 292 4.55 -24.88 -18.50
CA THR A 292 3.10 -24.94 -18.71
C THR A 292 2.39 -24.80 -17.39
N LEU A 293 1.61 -23.73 -17.22
CA LEU A 293 0.70 -23.57 -16.10
C LEU A 293 -0.60 -24.33 -16.39
N ARG A 294 -0.98 -25.20 -15.49
CA ARG A 294 -2.26 -25.94 -15.55
C ARG A 294 -3.14 -25.52 -14.37
N ILE A 295 -4.43 -25.37 -14.64
CA ILE A 295 -5.48 -25.17 -13.63
C ILE A 295 -6.43 -26.34 -13.72
N LYS A 296 -6.57 -27.10 -12.64
CA LYS A 296 -7.36 -28.35 -12.62
C LYS A 296 -7.05 -29.23 -13.85
N ASP A 297 -5.76 -29.49 -14.09
CA ASP A 297 -5.22 -30.27 -15.21
C ASP A 297 -5.43 -29.69 -16.61
N VAL A 298 -6.11 -28.57 -16.76
CA VAL A 298 -6.28 -27.87 -18.04
C VAL A 298 -5.08 -26.94 -18.29
N PRO A 299 -4.32 -27.06 -19.38
CA PRO A 299 -3.23 -26.14 -19.70
C PRO A 299 -3.81 -24.79 -20.11
N VAL A 300 -3.52 -23.75 -19.31
CA VAL A 300 -4.06 -22.38 -19.52
C VAL A 300 -3.01 -21.42 -20.06
N PHE A 301 -1.73 -21.71 -19.84
CA PHE A 301 -0.63 -20.86 -20.30
C PHE A 301 0.61 -21.69 -20.57
N HIS A 302 1.30 -21.41 -21.69
CA HIS A 302 2.58 -22.03 -22.04
C HIS A 302 3.62 -20.98 -22.39
N TYR A 303 4.81 -21.10 -21.78
CA TYR A 303 5.95 -20.23 -22.02
C TYR A 303 7.20 -21.05 -22.34
N PRO A 304 7.75 -20.97 -23.56
CA PRO A 304 8.80 -21.87 -24.03
C PRO A 304 10.21 -21.55 -23.49
N PHE A 305 10.41 -20.36 -22.92
CA PHE A 305 11.73 -19.92 -22.43
C PHE A 305 11.88 -20.21 -20.93
N THR A 306 13.05 -19.88 -20.38
CA THR A 306 13.33 -20.01 -18.95
C THR A 306 12.62 -18.90 -18.17
N VAL A 307 11.91 -19.28 -17.11
CA VAL A 307 11.23 -18.39 -16.17
C VAL A 307 11.82 -18.60 -14.78
N PRO A 308 12.34 -17.58 -14.13
CA PRO A 308 12.63 -17.63 -12.70
C PRO A 308 11.33 -17.45 -11.89
N PHE A 309 11.28 -18.03 -10.69
CA PHE A 309 10.18 -17.88 -9.75
C PHE A 309 10.67 -17.98 -8.31
N PRO A 310 9.99 -17.33 -7.33
CA PRO A 310 10.40 -17.41 -5.93
C PRO A 310 9.95 -18.74 -5.32
N LEU A 311 10.78 -19.31 -4.45
CA LEU A 311 10.40 -20.41 -3.57
C LEU A 311 9.79 -19.87 -2.25
N GLY A 312 10.26 -18.73 -1.78
CA GLY A 312 9.79 -18.01 -0.59
C GLY A 312 9.47 -16.56 -0.90
N ASP A 313 9.81 -15.64 0.00
CA ASP A 313 9.48 -14.21 -0.09
C ASP A 313 10.50 -13.40 -0.93
N GLN A 314 11.41 -14.08 -1.64
CA GLN A 314 12.40 -13.42 -2.48
C GLN A 314 11.75 -12.74 -3.68
N ARG A 315 12.23 -11.52 -4.02
CA ARG A 315 11.79 -10.83 -5.23
C ARG A 315 12.48 -11.43 -6.45
N VAL A 316 11.72 -11.87 -7.42
CA VAL A 316 12.20 -12.51 -8.65
C VAL A 316 11.50 -11.90 -9.86
N SER A 317 12.21 -11.70 -10.98
CA SER A 317 11.60 -11.24 -12.23
C SER A 317 10.60 -12.27 -12.76
N GLY A 318 9.42 -11.84 -13.18
CA GLY A 318 8.40 -12.76 -13.69
C GLY A 318 7.06 -12.10 -13.97
N PHE A 319 6.13 -12.88 -14.51
CA PHE A 319 4.76 -12.44 -14.71
C PHE A 319 4.05 -12.30 -13.36
N LEU A 320 3.34 -11.19 -13.20
CA LEU A 320 2.44 -10.97 -12.08
C LEU A 320 1.03 -11.45 -12.43
N ALA A 321 0.15 -11.47 -11.42
CA ALA A 321 -1.23 -11.88 -11.63
C ALA A 321 -1.89 -11.02 -12.73
N PRO A 322 -2.47 -11.63 -13.77
CA PRO A 322 -3.19 -10.90 -14.78
C PRO A 322 -4.49 -10.34 -14.22
N SER A 323 -4.90 -9.19 -14.74
CA SER A 323 -6.24 -8.66 -14.53
C SER A 323 -7.07 -8.79 -15.80
N VAL A 324 -8.31 -9.24 -15.64
CA VAL A 324 -9.26 -9.41 -16.73
C VAL A 324 -10.57 -8.76 -16.30
N GLY A 325 -11.13 -7.93 -17.17
CA GLY A 325 -12.42 -7.30 -16.94
C GLY A 325 -13.13 -6.99 -18.24
N SER A 326 -14.32 -6.46 -18.11
CA SER A 326 -15.07 -5.88 -19.20
C SER A 326 -15.85 -4.69 -18.66
N THR A 327 -15.78 -3.57 -19.36
CA THR A 327 -16.51 -2.34 -19.02
C THR A 327 -17.41 -1.92 -20.17
N SER A 328 -18.45 -1.14 -19.86
CA SER A 328 -19.36 -0.57 -20.88
C SER A 328 -18.61 0.36 -21.85
N ASP A 329 -17.57 1.03 -21.37
CA ASP A 329 -16.81 2.02 -22.14
C ASP A 329 -15.60 1.44 -22.90
N GLY A 330 -14.92 0.41 -22.39
CA GLY A 330 -13.70 -0.14 -23.00
C GLY A 330 -13.84 -1.52 -23.64
N GLY A 331 -14.98 -2.20 -23.45
CA GLY A 331 -15.11 -3.60 -23.81
C GLY A 331 -14.27 -4.52 -22.92
N VAL A 332 -13.77 -5.61 -23.48
CA VAL A 332 -12.88 -6.54 -22.77
C VAL A 332 -11.52 -5.89 -22.50
N ASP A 333 -11.06 -5.95 -21.26
CA ASP A 333 -9.82 -5.34 -20.78
C ASP A 333 -8.94 -6.41 -20.13
N VAL A 334 -7.76 -6.63 -20.68
CA VAL A 334 -6.80 -7.63 -20.18
C VAL A 334 -5.45 -6.97 -19.99
N ALA A 335 -4.92 -7.02 -18.77
CA ALA A 335 -3.57 -6.56 -18.47
C ALA A 335 -2.72 -7.70 -17.90
N LEU A 336 -1.47 -7.81 -18.39
CA LEU A 336 -0.51 -8.83 -17.98
C LEU A 336 0.81 -8.17 -17.54
N PRO A 337 0.94 -7.80 -16.25
CA PRO A 337 2.17 -7.17 -15.79
C PRO A 337 3.35 -8.16 -15.78
N TYR A 338 4.55 -7.66 -16.09
CA TYR A 338 5.82 -8.36 -15.96
C TYR A 338 6.76 -7.55 -15.07
N TYR A 339 7.14 -8.14 -13.96
CA TYR A 339 8.05 -7.55 -12.99
C TYR A 339 9.50 -7.86 -13.34
N LEU A 340 10.37 -6.86 -13.26
CA LEU A 340 11.80 -6.93 -13.51
C LEU A 340 12.54 -6.62 -12.20
N ASN A 341 13.07 -7.64 -11.53
CA ASN A 341 14.00 -7.48 -10.42
C ASN A 341 15.39 -7.19 -10.95
N LEU A 342 15.72 -5.91 -11.16
CA LEU A 342 16.97 -5.48 -11.81
C LEU A 342 18.13 -5.45 -10.82
N ALA A 343 17.88 -4.98 -9.59
CA ALA A 343 18.85 -4.96 -8.50
C ALA A 343 18.12 -4.83 -7.14
N PRO A 344 18.81 -5.04 -6.02
CA PRO A 344 18.18 -4.90 -4.69
C PRO A 344 17.53 -3.53 -4.44
N HIS A 345 18.04 -2.48 -5.06
CA HIS A 345 17.62 -1.10 -4.85
C HIS A 345 16.90 -0.46 -6.05
N TYR A 346 16.69 -1.17 -7.15
CA TYR A 346 15.81 -0.71 -8.23
C TYR A 346 15.14 -1.87 -8.96
N ASP A 347 13.93 -1.64 -9.38
CA ASP A 347 13.10 -2.58 -10.13
C ASP A 347 12.22 -1.87 -11.14
N ALA A 348 11.58 -2.64 -11.99
CA ALA A 348 10.62 -2.13 -12.95
C ALA A 348 9.45 -3.10 -13.15
N THR A 349 8.30 -2.55 -13.52
CA THR A 349 7.14 -3.35 -13.96
C THR A 349 6.69 -2.86 -15.33
N LEU A 350 6.58 -3.75 -16.31
CA LEU A 350 6.05 -3.46 -17.62
C LEU A 350 4.70 -4.14 -17.76
N THR A 351 3.66 -3.36 -18.10
CA THR A 351 2.28 -3.85 -18.19
C THR A 351 1.70 -3.62 -19.58
N PRO A 352 1.79 -4.60 -20.49
CA PRO A 352 0.95 -4.61 -21.66
C PRO A 352 -0.53 -4.80 -21.26
N ARG A 353 -1.41 -3.98 -21.82
CA ARG A 353 -2.86 -3.99 -21.60
C ARG A 353 -3.59 -3.93 -22.95
N LEU A 354 -4.54 -4.80 -23.14
CA LEU A 354 -5.40 -4.82 -24.33
C LEU A 354 -6.80 -4.38 -23.92
N ILE A 355 -7.25 -3.25 -24.44
CA ILE A 355 -8.59 -2.71 -24.24
C ILE A 355 -9.36 -2.92 -25.54
N GLY A 356 -10.38 -3.79 -25.52
CA GLY A 356 -11.01 -4.33 -26.72
C GLY A 356 -11.47 -3.30 -27.73
N ASP A 357 -12.17 -2.27 -27.27
CA ASP A 357 -12.72 -1.22 -28.13
C ASP A 357 -11.75 -0.07 -28.41
N ARG A 358 -10.63 0.05 -27.65
CA ARG A 358 -9.66 1.15 -27.75
C ARG A 358 -8.36 0.74 -28.42
N GLY A 359 -7.74 -0.37 -28.00
CA GLY A 359 -6.47 -0.82 -28.59
C GLY A 359 -5.49 -1.41 -27.58
N ALA A 360 -4.22 -1.47 -27.97
CA ALA A 360 -3.13 -1.97 -27.13
C ALA A 360 -2.39 -0.82 -26.44
N MET A 361 -2.33 -0.87 -25.14
CA MET A 361 -1.64 0.09 -24.27
C MET A 361 -0.44 -0.60 -23.61
N VAL A 362 0.64 0.13 -23.40
CA VAL A 362 1.78 -0.33 -22.62
C VAL A 362 2.03 0.66 -21.50
N SER A 363 2.10 0.16 -20.26
CA SER A 363 2.48 0.95 -19.10
C SER A 363 3.78 0.44 -18.52
N GLY A 364 4.58 1.33 -17.96
CA GLY A 364 5.84 1.05 -17.28
C GLY A 364 5.93 1.79 -15.95
N GLU A 365 6.40 1.11 -14.93
CA GLU A 365 6.77 1.70 -13.64
C GLU A 365 8.21 1.32 -13.34
N PHE A 366 9.04 2.28 -12.99
CA PHE A 366 10.41 2.11 -12.56
C PHE A 366 10.57 2.70 -11.17
N ARG A 367 11.07 1.91 -10.21
CA ARG A 367 11.32 2.34 -8.83
C ARG A 367 12.81 2.28 -8.53
N TYR A 368 13.30 3.29 -7.85
CA TYR A 368 14.68 3.39 -7.44
C TYR A 368 14.76 3.87 -5.98
N LEU A 369 15.39 3.07 -5.15
CA LEU A 369 15.70 3.36 -3.75
C LEU A 369 17.17 3.74 -3.63
N ALA A 370 17.45 5.02 -3.36
CA ALA A 370 18.78 5.48 -2.98
C ALA A 370 18.88 5.53 -1.44
N ASP A 371 20.08 5.65 -0.91
CA ASP A 371 20.32 5.74 0.55
C ASP A 371 19.55 6.89 1.21
N TRP A 372 19.19 7.91 0.46
CA TRP A 372 18.52 9.12 0.96
C TRP A 372 17.17 9.39 0.30
N SER A 373 16.74 8.61 -0.68
CA SER A 373 15.48 8.88 -1.39
C SER A 373 14.85 7.65 -2.01
N MET A 374 13.53 7.68 -2.09
CA MET A 374 12.70 6.77 -2.88
C MET A 374 12.16 7.50 -4.10
N ASN A 375 12.26 6.85 -5.28
CA ASN A 375 11.91 7.44 -6.56
C ASN A 375 11.06 6.46 -7.36
N THR A 376 9.99 6.97 -7.97
CA THR A 376 9.13 6.20 -8.87
C THR A 376 8.87 7.00 -10.15
N VAL A 377 9.08 6.37 -11.28
CA VAL A 377 8.74 6.91 -12.60
C VAL A 377 7.71 5.99 -13.22
N SER A 378 6.55 6.53 -13.56
CA SER A 378 5.45 5.81 -14.21
C SER A 378 5.17 6.42 -15.58
N THR A 379 4.90 5.57 -16.55
CA THR A 379 4.55 6.00 -17.91
C THR A 379 3.55 5.06 -18.54
N SER A 380 2.76 5.56 -19.46
CA SER A 380 1.90 4.72 -20.30
C SER A 380 1.67 5.35 -21.66
N LEU A 381 1.43 4.48 -22.65
CA LEU A 381 1.21 4.87 -24.03
C LEU A 381 0.15 3.96 -24.65
N LEU A 382 -0.90 4.58 -25.20
CA LEU A 382 -1.92 3.95 -26.05
C LEU A 382 -1.86 4.63 -27.43
N PRO A 383 -1.18 4.05 -28.43
CA PRO A 383 -1.16 4.58 -29.77
C PRO A 383 -2.48 4.29 -30.48
N GLY A 384 -3.06 5.32 -31.09
CA GLY A 384 -4.27 5.20 -31.92
C GLY A 384 -5.49 4.70 -31.16
N ASP A 385 -5.98 5.42 -30.15
CA ASP A 385 -7.23 5.06 -29.44
C ASP A 385 -8.41 5.04 -30.42
N LYS A 386 -8.92 3.87 -30.73
CA LYS A 386 -9.97 3.65 -31.74
C LYS A 386 -11.34 4.24 -31.32
N ARG A 387 -11.55 4.46 -30.03
CA ARG A 387 -12.79 5.04 -29.51
C ARG A 387 -12.73 6.54 -29.29
N PHE A 388 -11.57 7.13 -29.54
CA PHE A 388 -11.37 8.55 -29.44
C PHE A 388 -11.99 9.24 -30.66
N ASP A 389 -13.13 9.86 -30.47
CA ASP A 389 -13.81 10.66 -31.51
C ASP A 389 -13.52 12.15 -31.27
N ALA A 390 -12.82 12.75 -32.23
CA ALA A 390 -12.54 14.18 -32.22
C ALA A 390 -13.79 15.07 -32.16
N ALA A 391 -14.93 14.59 -32.65
CA ALA A 391 -16.19 15.33 -32.63
C ALA A 391 -16.87 15.32 -31.25
N THR A 392 -16.68 14.26 -30.47
CA THR A 392 -17.20 14.16 -29.10
C THR A 392 -16.20 14.62 -28.04
N ALA A 393 -14.90 14.67 -28.38
CA ALA A 393 -13.85 15.14 -27.50
C ALA A 393 -13.84 16.67 -27.33
N SER A 394 -14.42 17.43 -28.28
CA SER A 394 -14.58 18.87 -28.14
C SER A 394 -15.88 19.21 -27.39
N VAL A 395 -15.81 19.22 -26.07
CA VAL A 395 -16.83 19.93 -25.28
C VAL A 395 -16.76 21.42 -25.67
N PRO A 396 -17.90 22.11 -25.96
CA PRO A 396 -17.85 23.52 -26.25
C PRO A 396 -17.18 24.29 -25.09
N GLY A 397 -15.99 24.83 -25.33
CA GLY A 397 -15.20 25.53 -24.32
C GLY A 397 -13.93 24.80 -23.86
N SER A 398 -13.72 23.55 -24.23
CA SER A 398 -12.46 22.83 -23.96
C SER A 398 -11.40 23.24 -25.01
N ASP A 399 -10.24 23.66 -24.56
CA ASP A 399 -9.06 23.98 -25.41
C ASP A 399 -8.20 22.71 -25.63
N SER A 400 -8.61 21.54 -25.16
CA SER A 400 -7.86 20.30 -25.30
C SER A 400 -7.88 19.79 -26.74
N PRO A 401 -6.72 19.65 -27.37
CA PRO A 401 -6.63 19.07 -28.70
C PRO A 401 -6.98 17.58 -28.64
N ALA A 402 -7.87 17.17 -29.54
CA ALA A 402 -8.14 15.76 -29.82
C ALA A 402 -6.82 15.03 -30.18
N ARG A 403 -6.50 13.96 -29.47
CA ARG A 403 -5.32 13.13 -29.74
C ARG A 403 -5.69 11.67 -29.76
N GLU A 404 -5.36 11.03 -30.86
CA GLU A 404 -5.48 9.57 -31.02
C GLU A 404 -4.39 8.85 -30.19
N ASP A 405 -3.19 9.42 -30.09
CA ASP A 405 -2.10 8.87 -29.29
C ASP A 405 -2.16 9.42 -27.86
N ARG A 406 -2.50 8.56 -26.93
CA ARG A 406 -2.73 8.91 -25.53
C ARG A 406 -1.58 8.44 -24.65
N TRP A 407 -1.11 9.31 -23.77
CA TRP A 407 0.03 9.02 -22.92
C TRP A 407 -0.08 9.67 -21.52
N PHE A 408 0.60 9.05 -20.58
CA PHE A 408 0.81 9.54 -19.22
C PHE A 408 2.29 9.44 -18.83
N VAL A 409 2.77 10.42 -18.08
CA VAL A 409 4.07 10.40 -17.40
C VAL A 409 3.90 10.90 -15.98
N GLY A 410 4.39 10.13 -15.01
CA GLY A 410 4.43 10.47 -13.59
C GLY A 410 5.84 10.32 -13.04
N VAL A 411 6.27 11.25 -12.18
CA VAL A 411 7.54 11.19 -11.44
C VAL A 411 7.24 11.53 -9.99
N GLN A 412 7.57 10.62 -9.09
CA GLN A 412 7.46 10.79 -7.64
C GLN A 412 8.84 10.62 -7.02
N HIS A 413 9.21 11.55 -6.17
CA HIS A 413 10.43 11.52 -5.40
C HIS A 413 10.14 11.94 -3.97
N ALA A 414 10.64 11.20 -3.00
CA ALA A 414 10.65 11.53 -1.58
C ALA A 414 12.04 11.24 -1.03
N GLY A 415 12.67 12.26 -0.43
CA GLY A 415 14.04 12.15 0.03
C GLY A 415 14.28 12.83 1.37
N GLN A 416 15.28 12.33 2.10
CA GLN A 416 15.76 12.90 3.35
C GLN A 416 17.28 12.95 3.34
N LEU A 417 17.83 14.16 3.35
CA LEU A 417 19.27 14.42 3.38
C LEU A 417 19.71 14.73 4.83
N GLY A 418 20.25 13.71 5.49
CA GLY A 418 20.51 13.76 6.92
C GLY A 418 19.21 13.89 7.73
N GLU A 419 19.30 14.41 8.96
CA GLU A 419 18.16 14.48 9.90
C GLU A 419 17.24 15.70 9.67
N ARG A 420 17.66 16.67 8.87
CA ARG A 420 17.03 17.99 8.86
C ARG A 420 16.46 18.44 7.52
N TRP A 421 16.95 17.87 6.41
CA TRP A 421 16.49 18.23 5.09
C TRP A 421 15.56 17.19 4.52
N SER A 422 14.42 17.61 4.00
CA SER A 422 13.52 16.75 3.22
C SER A 422 13.25 17.34 1.84
N THR A 423 13.15 16.45 0.85
CA THR A 423 12.82 16.79 -0.53
C THR A 423 11.63 15.98 -0.99
N ALA A 424 10.77 16.57 -1.79
CA ALA A 424 9.72 15.82 -2.48
C ALA A 424 9.47 16.43 -3.86
N ILE A 425 9.22 15.58 -4.85
CA ILE A 425 8.78 15.96 -6.19
C ILE A 425 7.59 15.08 -6.53
N ASN A 426 6.52 15.70 -6.99
CA ASN A 426 5.41 15.03 -7.63
C ASN A 426 5.13 15.76 -8.95
N TYR A 427 5.33 15.06 -10.06
CA TYR A 427 5.11 15.58 -11.39
C TYR A 427 4.28 14.62 -12.19
N GLU A 428 3.16 15.07 -12.73
CA GLU A 428 2.28 14.27 -13.58
C GLU A 428 1.92 15.07 -14.83
N ALA A 429 1.83 14.39 -15.96
CA ALA A 429 1.40 14.94 -17.23
C ALA A 429 0.65 13.90 -18.05
N VAL A 430 -0.38 14.34 -18.74
CA VAL A 430 -1.22 13.52 -19.62
C VAL A 430 -1.33 14.15 -21.01
N SER A 431 -1.74 13.34 -21.97
CA SER A 431 -1.99 13.78 -23.34
C SER A 431 -3.20 14.69 -23.50
N ASP A 432 -4.22 14.45 -22.69
CA ASP A 432 -5.55 15.08 -22.79
C ASP A 432 -6.33 15.00 -21.48
N ASP A 433 -7.36 15.83 -21.32
CA ASP A 433 -8.17 16.00 -20.12
C ASP A 433 -9.03 14.77 -19.78
N ARG A 434 -9.30 13.89 -20.76
CA ARG A 434 -10.07 12.67 -20.57
C ARG A 434 -9.24 11.44 -20.27
N TYR A 435 -7.90 11.56 -20.20
CA TYR A 435 -7.01 10.43 -20.05
C TYR A 435 -7.40 9.51 -18.88
N PHE A 436 -7.54 10.04 -17.68
CA PHE A 436 -7.88 9.22 -16.50
C PHE A 436 -9.31 8.73 -16.50
N ARG A 437 -10.23 9.49 -17.02
CA ARG A 437 -11.63 9.12 -17.15
C ARG A 437 -11.80 7.89 -18.05
N ASP A 438 -11.17 7.88 -19.22
CA ASP A 438 -11.33 6.85 -20.22
C ASP A 438 -10.43 5.63 -19.99
N LEU A 439 -9.24 5.82 -19.45
CA LEU A 439 -8.22 4.78 -19.36
C LEU A 439 -7.92 4.34 -17.91
N GLY A 440 -8.31 5.15 -16.93
CA GLY A 440 -8.03 4.93 -15.52
C GLY A 440 -6.54 5.09 -15.18
N SER A 441 -6.21 4.96 -13.91
CA SER A 441 -4.83 4.78 -13.47
C SER A 441 -4.49 3.30 -13.54
N SER A 442 -3.43 2.92 -14.23
CA SER A 442 -2.87 1.54 -14.33
C SER A 442 -3.80 0.40 -13.86
N GLY A 443 -4.61 -0.14 -14.77
CA GLY A 443 -5.53 -1.27 -14.52
C GLY A 443 -6.80 -0.85 -13.78
N LEU A 444 -7.93 -1.21 -14.22
CA LEU A 444 -9.30 -1.26 -13.66
C LEU A 444 -9.73 -0.25 -12.55
N THR A 445 -8.86 0.62 -12.04
CA THR A 445 -9.25 1.71 -11.16
C THR A 445 -9.59 2.93 -11.98
N VAL A 446 -10.87 3.20 -12.11
CA VAL A 446 -11.35 4.49 -12.58
C VAL A 446 -11.13 5.49 -11.45
N SER A 447 -10.31 6.50 -11.69
CA SER A 447 -10.18 7.64 -10.81
C SER A 447 -10.63 8.88 -11.58
N SER A 448 -11.73 9.47 -11.16
CA SER A 448 -12.09 10.82 -11.59
C SER A 448 -11.06 11.79 -10.99
N ARG A 449 -10.06 12.15 -11.78
CA ARG A 449 -9.11 13.19 -11.44
C ARG A 449 -9.47 14.43 -12.22
N THR A 450 -9.76 15.50 -11.52
CA THR A 450 -10.08 16.80 -12.11
C THR A 450 -8.84 17.69 -12.28
N HIS A 451 -7.74 17.34 -11.62
CA HIS A 451 -6.51 18.11 -11.69
C HIS A 451 -5.24 17.29 -11.48
N LEU A 452 -4.14 17.73 -12.02
CA LEU A 452 -2.80 17.22 -11.79
C LEU A 452 -1.99 18.23 -10.97
N GLN A 453 -1.33 17.75 -9.95
CA GLN A 453 -0.39 18.55 -9.16
C GLN A 453 1.03 18.33 -9.66
N ARG A 454 1.71 19.43 -10.02
CA ARG A 454 3.14 19.43 -10.31
C ARG A 454 3.82 20.24 -9.23
N ASN A 455 4.45 19.56 -8.30
CA ASN A 455 5.13 20.23 -7.19
C ASN A 455 6.55 19.69 -6.95
N GLY A 456 7.41 20.60 -6.52
CA GLY A 456 8.74 20.31 -6.02
C GLY A 456 8.94 21.08 -4.73
N GLN A 457 9.45 20.44 -3.69
CA GLN A 457 9.66 21.06 -2.39
C GLN A 457 10.98 20.64 -1.76
N LEU A 458 11.59 21.58 -1.04
CA LEU A 458 12.78 21.41 -0.24
C LEU A 458 12.52 22.06 1.12
N ASN A 459 12.62 21.30 2.20
CA ASN A 459 12.37 21.78 3.56
C ASN A 459 13.59 21.50 4.44
N TYR A 460 13.86 22.42 5.33
CA TYR A 460 14.81 22.30 6.41
C TYR A 460 14.10 22.44 7.75
N ARG A 461 14.37 21.55 8.70
CA ARG A 461 13.80 21.60 10.05
C ARG A 461 14.90 21.50 11.10
N ALA A 462 15.02 22.53 11.92
CA ALA A 462 15.80 22.56 13.14
C ALA A 462 14.86 22.36 14.36
N PRO A 463 15.38 22.20 15.58
CA PRO A 463 14.53 22.04 16.77
C PRO A 463 13.54 23.19 16.98
N ASN A 464 13.94 24.43 16.74
CA ASN A 464 13.16 25.63 17.06
C ASN A 464 12.73 26.44 15.85
N TRP A 465 13.19 26.11 14.63
CA TRP A 465 12.83 26.81 13.42
C TRP A 465 12.80 25.91 12.20
N TYR A 466 12.07 26.33 11.18
CA TYR A 466 12.03 25.67 9.87
C TYR A 466 12.09 26.71 8.73
N ALA A 467 12.54 26.26 7.59
CA ALA A 467 12.44 27.00 6.34
C ALA A 467 12.13 26.03 5.20
N GLY A 468 11.33 26.46 4.26
CA GLY A 468 10.95 25.64 3.12
C GLY A 468 10.80 26.43 1.84
N THR A 469 10.95 25.75 0.72
CA THR A 469 10.59 26.29 -0.58
C THR A 469 9.79 25.28 -1.35
N ARG A 470 8.78 25.77 -2.07
CA ARG A 470 7.89 24.97 -2.91
C ARG A 470 7.68 25.68 -4.25
N VAL A 471 7.68 24.90 -5.31
CA VAL A 471 7.17 25.29 -6.63
C VAL A 471 5.99 24.39 -6.93
N GLN A 472 4.82 24.96 -7.15
CA GLN A 472 3.60 24.23 -7.39
C GLN A 472 2.85 24.78 -8.59
N ARG A 473 2.48 23.87 -9.50
CA ARG A 473 1.57 24.15 -10.61
C ARG A 473 0.41 23.16 -10.56
N ILE A 474 -0.79 23.64 -10.85
CA ILE A 474 -2.02 22.84 -10.88
C ILE A 474 -2.57 22.86 -12.30
N ASP A 475 -2.50 21.72 -12.97
CA ASP A 475 -3.11 21.57 -14.30
C ASP A 475 -4.51 21.00 -14.14
N ILE A 476 -5.53 21.73 -14.63
CA ILE A 476 -6.90 21.24 -14.68
C ILE A 476 -7.02 20.27 -15.86
N ILE A 477 -7.57 19.09 -15.60
CA ILE A 477 -7.86 18.06 -16.59
C ILE A 477 -9.35 17.67 -16.59
N ASP A 478 -10.18 18.55 -16.01
CA ASP A 478 -11.62 18.42 -16.09
C ASP A 478 -12.10 18.99 -17.43
N PRO A 479 -12.66 18.15 -18.34
CA PRO A 479 -13.09 18.61 -19.67
C PRO A 479 -14.26 19.59 -19.62
N TYR A 480 -14.93 19.74 -18.47
CA TYR A 480 -16.05 20.65 -18.29
C TYR A 480 -15.63 22.03 -17.75
N VAL A 481 -14.39 22.18 -17.30
CA VAL A 481 -13.86 23.45 -16.83
C VAL A 481 -13.24 24.21 -18.00
N SER A 482 -13.82 25.37 -18.31
CA SER A 482 -13.28 26.24 -19.36
C SER A 482 -11.92 26.80 -18.95
N ALA A 483 -10.99 26.91 -19.89
CA ALA A 483 -9.69 27.58 -19.69
C ALA A 483 -9.81 29.07 -19.31
N SER A 484 -10.99 29.66 -19.37
CA SER A 484 -11.31 31.02 -18.88
C SER A 484 -12.12 31.01 -17.57
N ASP A 485 -12.27 29.82 -16.90
CA ASP A 485 -12.97 29.74 -15.63
C ASP A 485 -12.18 30.45 -14.52
N LEU A 486 -12.86 31.33 -13.81
CA LEU A 486 -12.26 32.13 -12.74
C LEU A 486 -11.95 31.31 -11.46
N ASN A 487 -12.45 30.10 -11.38
CA ASN A 487 -12.19 29.17 -10.27
C ASN A 487 -10.92 28.32 -10.47
N ILE A 488 -10.25 28.43 -11.62
CA ILE A 488 -8.94 27.81 -11.82
C ILE A 488 -7.98 28.31 -10.73
N PRO A 489 -7.38 27.40 -9.94
CA PRO A 489 -6.49 27.78 -8.85
C PRO A 489 -5.21 28.45 -9.36
N TYR A 490 -4.59 29.26 -8.49
CA TYR A 490 -3.30 29.88 -8.79
C TYR A 490 -2.14 28.90 -8.59
N ASP A 491 -1.19 28.99 -9.49
CA ASP A 491 0.16 28.40 -9.33
C ASP A 491 0.94 29.18 -8.27
N ARG A 492 1.88 28.52 -7.59
CA ARG A 492 2.81 29.12 -6.62
C ARG A 492 4.24 28.96 -7.13
N LEU A 493 4.84 30.06 -7.64
CA LEU A 493 6.05 30.02 -8.47
C LEU A 493 7.07 31.12 -8.15
N PRO A 494 7.88 31.06 -7.08
CA PRO A 494 7.93 30.07 -5.97
C PRO A 494 7.13 30.48 -4.73
N GLU A 495 7.05 29.57 -3.77
CA GLU A 495 6.66 29.83 -2.40
C GLU A 495 7.83 29.58 -1.46
N PHE A 496 8.14 30.52 -0.56
CA PHE A 496 9.07 30.38 0.53
C PHE A 496 8.29 30.44 1.85
N THR A 497 8.57 29.53 2.76
CA THR A 497 7.98 29.50 4.10
C THR A 497 9.07 29.50 5.14
N PHE A 498 8.85 30.16 6.28
CA PHE A 498 9.71 30.09 7.44
C PHE A 498 8.89 30.14 8.72
N GLY A 499 9.41 29.58 9.77
CA GLY A 499 8.80 29.70 11.09
C GLY A 499 9.79 29.41 12.19
N ALA A 500 9.57 30.01 13.34
CA ALA A 500 10.36 29.79 14.53
C ALA A 500 9.47 29.82 15.77
N THR A 501 9.83 28.99 16.76
CA THR A 501 9.16 28.95 18.06
C THR A 501 10.20 28.90 19.15
N GLU A 502 10.10 29.79 20.13
CA GLU A 502 11.01 29.88 21.26
C GLU A 502 10.22 29.99 22.58
N SER A 503 10.73 29.35 23.63
CA SER A 503 10.12 29.39 24.96
C SER A 503 11.00 30.15 25.90
N LEU A 504 10.49 31.23 26.47
CA LEU A 504 11.24 32.13 27.38
C LEU A 504 10.44 32.41 28.67
N GLY A 505 10.86 31.84 29.78
CA GLY A 505 10.26 32.13 31.09
C GLY A 505 8.77 31.75 31.19
N GLY A 506 8.31 30.70 30.47
CA GLY A 506 6.91 30.30 30.42
C GLY A 506 6.09 30.95 29.28
N LEU A 507 6.62 31.98 28.64
CA LEU A 507 6.06 32.54 27.42
C LEU A 507 6.49 31.71 26.21
N GLN A 508 5.63 31.57 25.23
CA GLN A 508 5.94 31.02 23.89
C GLN A 508 5.91 32.16 22.88
N LEU A 509 7.02 32.34 22.21
CA LEU A 509 7.16 33.27 21.09
C LEU A 509 7.13 32.44 19.80
N LYS A 510 6.25 32.79 18.88
CA LYS A 510 6.13 32.13 17.61
C LYS A 510 6.15 33.18 16.50
N VAL A 511 6.81 32.89 15.42
CA VAL A 511 6.72 33.66 14.18
C VAL A 511 6.60 32.69 13.01
N ASP A 512 5.58 32.89 12.18
CA ASP A 512 5.43 32.22 10.90
C ASP A 512 5.42 33.26 9.79
N GLY A 513 5.88 32.89 8.61
CA GLY A 513 5.82 33.76 7.46
C GLY A 513 5.96 33.01 6.15
N SER A 514 5.50 33.66 5.09
CA SER A 514 5.59 33.14 3.74
C SER A 514 5.75 34.26 2.72
N HIS A 515 6.50 33.98 1.68
CA HIS A 515 6.55 34.80 0.47
C HIS A 515 6.14 33.92 -0.71
N VAL A 516 5.12 34.32 -1.45
CA VAL A 516 4.55 33.50 -2.53
C VAL A 516 4.34 34.38 -3.74
N ARG A 517 4.85 33.91 -4.89
CA ARG A 517 4.42 34.45 -6.19
C ARG A 517 3.26 33.62 -6.74
N PHE A 518 2.14 34.28 -6.97
CA PHE A 518 0.95 33.70 -7.56
C PHE A 518 0.87 34.02 -9.04
N ASP A 519 0.67 33.01 -9.86
CA ASP A 519 0.48 33.10 -11.30
C ASP A 519 -0.72 32.25 -11.74
N ARG A 520 -1.44 32.68 -12.76
CA ARG A 520 -2.57 31.94 -13.30
C ARG A 520 -2.71 32.19 -14.80
N SER A 521 -2.75 31.13 -15.58
CA SER A 521 -2.89 31.22 -17.04
C SER A 521 -4.35 31.04 -17.45
N LEU A 522 -5.08 32.13 -17.59
CA LEU A 522 -6.44 32.10 -18.13
C LEU A 522 -6.46 32.42 -19.62
N ASN A 523 -7.39 31.79 -20.35
CA ASN A 523 -7.64 32.14 -21.76
C ASN A 523 -8.38 33.49 -21.86
N ARG A 524 -7.64 34.54 -22.23
CA ARG A 524 -8.17 35.91 -22.34
C ARG A 524 -9.29 36.03 -23.34
N ALA A 525 -9.34 35.21 -24.38
CA ALA A 525 -10.40 35.30 -25.40
C ALA A 525 -11.77 34.86 -24.85
N GLY A 526 -11.81 34.10 -23.78
CA GLY A 526 -13.06 33.71 -23.11
C GLY A 526 -13.54 34.67 -22.02
N LEU A 527 -12.73 35.71 -21.68
CA LEU A 527 -13.07 36.70 -20.65
C LEU A 527 -13.77 37.93 -21.25
N THR A 528 -14.82 38.38 -20.56
CA THR A 528 -15.50 39.64 -20.89
C THR A 528 -14.65 40.85 -20.50
N PRO A 529 -14.82 42.02 -21.16
CA PRO A 529 -14.13 43.24 -20.74
C PRO A 529 -14.43 43.65 -19.29
N ALA A 530 -15.65 43.37 -18.78
CA ALA A 530 -16.03 43.63 -17.40
C ALA A 530 -15.23 42.75 -16.42
N GLN A 531 -15.06 41.47 -16.71
CA GLN A 531 -14.24 40.56 -15.89
C GLN A 531 -12.76 40.99 -15.86
N MET A 532 -12.20 41.37 -17.03
CA MET A 532 -10.85 41.88 -17.09
C MET A 532 -10.65 43.18 -16.30
N ALA A 533 -11.61 44.12 -16.38
CA ALA A 533 -11.60 45.35 -15.61
C ALA A 533 -11.75 45.11 -14.09
N ALA A 534 -12.45 44.05 -13.73
CA ALA A 534 -12.61 43.61 -12.34
C ALA A 534 -11.41 42.78 -11.80
N GLY A 535 -10.30 42.67 -12.56
CA GLY A 535 -9.08 42.01 -12.12
C GLY A 535 -9.08 40.48 -12.27
N ALA A 536 -9.83 39.93 -13.23
CA ALA A 536 -9.83 38.49 -13.50
C ALA A 536 -8.42 37.90 -13.78
N LEU A 537 -7.50 38.74 -14.26
CA LEU A 537 -6.12 38.38 -14.60
C LEU A 537 -5.12 38.74 -13.51
N VAL A 538 -5.57 39.19 -12.33
CA VAL A 538 -4.66 39.59 -11.24
C VAL A 538 -3.69 38.48 -10.90
N GLN A 539 -2.43 38.83 -10.74
CA GLN A 539 -1.32 37.97 -10.30
C GLN A 539 -0.33 38.82 -9.51
N GLY A 540 0.64 38.22 -8.84
CA GLY A 540 1.66 38.99 -8.12
C GLY A 540 2.26 38.24 -6.96
N ASP A 541 3.04 38.96 -6.17
CA ASP A 541 3.74 38.48 -5.00
C ASP A 541 2.97 38.84 -3.73
N ARG A 542 2.99 37.95 -2.73
CA ARG A 542 2.43 38.18 -1.40
C ARG A 542 3.48 37.81 -0.34
N LEU A 543 3.83 38.76 0.53
CA LEU A 543 4.57 38.54 1.75
C LEU A 543 3.58 38.52 2.92
N HIS A 544 3.64 37.50 3.76
CA HIS A 544 2.88 37.41 5.00
C HIS A 544 3.80 37.10 6.17
N VAL A 545 3.60 37.76 7.30
CA VAL A 545 4.34 37.52 8.56
C VAL A 545 3.37 37.60 9.73
N GLU A 546 3.40 36.59 10.60
CA GLU A 546 2.52 36.46 11.77
C GLU A 546 3.35 36.14 13.03
N PRO A 547 3.82 37.18 13.80
CA PRO A 547 4.37 37.00 15.12
C PRO A 547 3.25 36.82 16.15
N GLU A 548 3.43 35.86 17.04
CA GLU A 548 2.54 35.60 18.19
C GLU A 548 3.31 35.45 19.50
N ILE A 549 2.73 35.89 20.59
CA ILE A 549 3.16 35.62 21.93
C ILE A 549 2.01 34.97 22.70
N SER A 550 2.27 33.85 23.34
CA SER A 550 1.29 33.15 24.17
C SER A 550 1.87 32.84 25.56
N TRP A 551 0.98 32.78 26.52
CA TRP A 551 1.35 32.42 27.89
C TRP A 551 0.51 31.24 28.37
N PRO A 552 0.93 30.00 28.12
CA PRO A 552 0.20 28.80 28.53
C PRO A 552 0.34 28.52 30.02
N ILE A 553 -0.68 28.87 30.78
CA ILE A 553 -0.80 28.56 32.21
C ILE A 553 -1.61 27.27 32.32
N ARG A 554 -0.99 26.21 32.79
CA ARG A 554 -1.63 24.88 32.88
C ARG A 554 -1.56 24.37 34.32
N GLY A 555 -2.71 23.91 34.84
CA GLY A 555 -2.85 23.27 36.15
C GLY A 555 -3.47 21.86 35.98
N GLU A 556 -3.63 21.13 37.08
CA GLU A 556 -4.24 19.79 37.09
C GLU A 556 -5.71 19.81 36.69
N ALA A 557 -6.44 20.88 37.03
CA ALA A 557 -7.88 20.97 36.77
C ALA A 557 -8.24 21.81 35.53
N GLY A 558 -7.27 22.39 34.82
CA GLY A 558 -7.56 23.21 33.66
C GLY A 558 -6.41 24.04 33.16
N PHE A 559 -6.70 24.89 32.20
CA PHE A 559 -5.71 25.76 31.56
C PHE A 559 -6.30 27.12 31.19
N ILE A 560 -5.40 28.10 31.08
CA ILE A 560 -5.68 29.45 30.53
C ILE A 560 -4.50 29.81 29.64
N VAL A 561 -4.77 30.18 28.39
CA VAL A 561 -3.75 30.52 27.39
C VAL A 561 -4.14 31.85 26.73
N PRO A 562 -3.74 32.99 27.28
CA PRO A 562 -3.80 34.24 26.55
C PRO A 562 -2.77 34.28 25.45
N THR A 563 -3.18 34.73 24.26
CA THR A 563 -2.32 34.89 23.08
C THR A 563 -2.57 36.27 22.47
N ALA A 564 -1.48 36.95 22.11
CA ALA A 564 -1.54 38.17 21.32
C ALA A 564 -0.69 38.00 20.05
N GLY A 565 -1.16 38.47 18.94
CA GLY A 565 -0.49 38.35 17.65
C GLY A 565 -0.73 39.57 16.76
N TYR A 566 0.06 39.63 15.70
CA TYR A 566 -0.08 40.65 14.68
C TYR A 566 0.11 40.01 13.33
N ARG A 567 -0.82 40.20 12.41
CA ARG A 567 -0.83 39.63 11.05
C ARG A 567 -0.55 40.72 10.04
N TYR A 568 0.64 40.73 9.46
CA TYR A 568 1.03 41.67 8.42
C TYR A 568 1.09 40.97 7.07
N THR A 569 0.42 41.53 6.06
CA THR A 569 0.42 41.01 4.69
C THR A 569 0.63 42.18 3.73
N GLN A 570 1.56 42.02 2.79
CA GLN A 570 1.83 42.97 1.70
C GLN A 570 1.75 42.25 0.38
N TRP A 571 1.14 42.90 -0.61
CA TRP A 571 1.08 42.40 -1.99
C TRP A 571 1.86 43.33 -2.92
N SER A 572 2.35 42.79 -4.03
CA SER A 572 2.80 43.52 -5.21
C SER A 572 2.11 42.91 -6.43
N LEU A 573 1.18 43.64 -7.01
CA LEU A 573 0.17 43.11 -7.93
C LEU A 573 0.40 43.59 -9.36
N ASP A 574 0.19 42.65 -10.30
CA ASP A 574 0.12 42.89 -11.73
C ASP A 574 -1.30 42.58 -12.22
N GLN A 575 -1.80 43.39 -13.20
CA GLN A 575 -3.09 43.17 -13.86
C GLN A 575 -4.30 43.20 -12.88
N GLN A 576 -4.19 43.93 -11.79
CA GLN A 576 -5.24 44.10 -10.79
C GLN A 576 -6.45 44.82 -11.34
N ALA A 577 -7.56 44.85 -10.56
CA ALA A 577 -8.77 45.56 -10.91
C ALA A 577 -8.51 47.08 -11.12
N VAL A 578 -9.25 47.68 -12.03
CA VAL A 578 -9.11 49.12 -12.33
C VAL A 578 -9.48 49.94 -11.09
N GLY A 579 -8.57 50.80 -10.63
CA GLY A 579 -8.79 51.69 -9.48
C GLY A 579 -8.33 51.12 -8.15
N THR A 580 -7.73 49.89 -8.12
CA THR A 580 -7.10 49.33 -6.94
C THR A 580 -5.62 49.66 -6.88
N LEU A 581 -5.02 49.54 -5.67
CA LEU A 581 -3.59 49.78 -5.45
C LEU A 581 -2.76 48.63 -6.05
N GLN A 582 -1.58 48.97 -6.55
CA GLN A 582 -0.60 47.98 -7.04
C GLN A 582 0.09 47.26 -5.88
N ASP A 583 0.42 47.99 -4.85
CA ASP A 583 1.13 47.48 -3.68
C ASP A 583 0.30 47.73 -2.40
N PRO A 584 -0.86 47.08 -2.24
CA PRO A 584 -1.63 47.20 -0.99
C PRO A 584 -0.96 46.43 0.13
N ASP A 585 -1.17 46.85 1.36
CA ASP A 585 -0.79 46.14 2.57
C ASP A 585 -1.93 46.13 3.59
N ARG A 586 -1.84 45.23 4.54
CA ARG A 586 -2.80 45.04 5.63
C ARG A 586 -2.08 44.60 6.89
N GLY A 587 -2.40 45.21 8.03
CA GLY A 587 -1.86 44.86 9.35
C GLY A 587 -2.95 44.78 10.39
N LEU A 588 -3.16 43.61 11.00
CA LEU A 588 -4.25 43.31 11.90
C LEU A 588 -3.74 42.82 13.25
N GLY A 589 -4.21 43.43 14.34
CA GLY A 589 -4.02 42.95 15.69
C GLY A 589 -4.94 41.75 15.99
N LEU A 590 -4.41 40.77 16.70
CA LEU A 590 -5.12 39.59 17.17
C LEU A 590 -4.95 39.45 18.68
N PHE A 591 -6.02 39.11 19.37
CA PHE A 591 -5.98 38.67 20.76
C PHE A 591 -6.91 37.46 20.94
N SER A 592 -6.45 36.43 21.65
CA SER A 592 -7.32 35.32 22.04
C SER A 592 -7.06 34.89 23.48
N LEU A 593 -8.10 34.38 24.13
CA LEU A 593 -8.03 33.76 25.44
C LEU A 593 -8.70 32.38 25.35
N ASP A 594 -7.87 31.33 25.36
CA ASP A 594 -8.35 29.94 25.41
C ASP A 594 -8.31 29.43 26.85
N SER A 595 -9.41 28.96 27.38
CA SER A 595 -9.48 28.47 28.76
C SER A 595 -10.40 27.25 28.84
N GLY A 596 -10.01 26.30 29.65
CA GLY A 596 -10.79 25.10 29.88
C GLY A 596 -10.59 24.53 31.27
N LEU A 597 -11.63 23.90 31.78
CA LEU A 597 -11.61 23.16 33.03
C LEU A 597 -11.88 21.70 32.77
N VAL A 598 -11.35 20.82 33.59
CA VAL A 598 -11.58 19.39 33.57
C VAL A 598 -12.08 18.95 34.92
N PHE A 599 -13.33 18.51 34.99
CA PHE A 599 -13.93 17.88 36.15
C PHE A 599 -14.00 16.39 35.93
N GLU A 600 -13.58 15.61 36.91
CA GLU A 600 -13.58 14.16 36.82
C GLU A 600 -14.43 13.56 37.95
N ARG A 601 -15.15 12.48 37.63
CA ARG A 601 -15.82 11.67 38.65
C ARG A 601 -15.67 10.18 38.33
N SER A 602 -15.40 9.38 39.33
CA SER A 602 -15.48 7.91 39.24
C SER A 602 -16.94 7.46 39.31
N MET A 603 -17.33 6.61 38.38
CA MET A 603 -18.69 6.06 38.34
C MET A 603 -18.80 4.81 39.21
N ALA A 604 -19.57 4.88 40.31
CA ALA A 604 -19.69 3.80 41.33
C ALA A 604 -20.31 2.48 40.81
N ARG A 605 -20.97 2.49 39.66
CA ARG A 605 -21.66 1.31 39.04
C ARG A 605 -20.99 0.76 37.79
N GLY A 606 -19.85 1.21 37.39
CA GLY A 606 -19.16 0.74 36.16
C GLY A 606 -17.72 0.45 36.45
N ASN A 607 -17.27 -0.75 36.44
CA ASN A 607 -15.92 -1.30 36.41
C ASN A 607 -14.75 -0.31 36.29
N GLY A 608 -14.70 0.73 37.15
CA GLY A 608 -13.63 1.75 37.13
C GLY A 608 -13.75 2.83 36.05
N PHE A 609 -14.94 3.06 35.49
CA PHE A 609 -15.13 4.17 34.53
C PHE A 609 -14.94 5.53 35.21
N ILE A 610 -14.25 6.41 34.48
CA ILE A 610 -14.11 7.83 34.81
C ILE A 610 -14.94 8.61 33.80
N GLN A 611 -15.81 9.50 34.29
CA GLN A 611 -16.48 10.49 33.48
C GLN A 611 -15.80 11.84 33.66
N THR A 612 -15.46 12.50 32.55
CA THR A 612 -15.03 13.91 32.56
C THR A 612 -16.16 14.83 32.17
N LEU A 613 -16.09 16.08 32.62
CA LEU A 613 -16.87 17.20 32.13
C LEU A 613 -15.91 18.36 31.85
N GLU A 614 -15.85 18.80 30.61
CA GLU A 614 -14.82 19.67 30.08
C GLU A 614 -15.45 20.93 29.45
N PRO A 615 -15.86 21.93 30.24
CA PRO A 615 -16.23 23.22 29.68
C PRO A 615 -14.99 23.93 29.14
N ARG A 616 -15.12 24.50 27.92
CA ARG A 616 -14.10 25.31 27.27
C ARG A 616 -14.68 26.62 26.79
N LEU A 617 -13.93 27.68 27.00
CA LEU A 617 -14.25 29.02 26.58
C LEU A 617 -13.08 29.54 25.74
N PHE A 618 -13.40 30.06 24.55
CA PHE A 618 -12.42 30.66 23.66
C PHE A 618 -12.94 32.02 23.21
N TYR A 619 -12.32 33.08 23.73
CA TYR A 619 -12.57 34.45 23.27
C TYR A 619 -11.57 34.78 22.17
N LEU A 620 -12.04 35.39 21.11
CA LEU A 620 -11.24 35.82 19.97
C LEU A 620 -11.63 37.25 19.59
N TYR A 621 -10.61 38.09 19.53
CA TYR A 621 -10.68 39.41 18.90
C TYR A 621 -9.68 39.47 17.75
N SER A 622 -10.14 39.82 16.57
CA SER A 622 -9.35 40.06 15.36
C SER A 622 -9.83 41.38 14.77
N GLU A 623 -8.92 42.30 14.57
CA GLU A 623 -9.21 43.65 14.10
C GLU A 623 -9.98 43.62 12.78
N GLN A 624 -10.94 44.54 12.65
CA GLN A 624 -11.80 44.67 11.47
C GLN A 624 -11.18 45.63 10.46
N GLU A 625 -11.00 45.18 9.22
CA GLU A 625 -10.52 46.00 8.11
C GLU A 625 -11.25 45.59 6.83
N ASP A 626 -11.56 46.54 5.96
CA ASP A 626 -12.18 46.28 4.65
C ASP A 626 -11.15 45.64 3.71
N GLN A 627 -11.37 44.37 3.37
CA GLN A 627 -10.53 43.58 2.49
C GLN A 627 -11.15 43.32 1.11
N SER A 628 -12.24 43.99 0.78
CA SER A 628 -13.03 43.75 -0.44
C SER A 628 -12.23 44.00 -1.74
N LEU A 629 -11.26 44.90 -1.71
CA LEU A 629 -10.44 45.28 -2.86
C LEU A 629 -9.11 44.46 -2.94
N LEU A 630 -8.82 43.63 -1.95
CA LEU A 630 -7.66 42.77 -1.97
C LEU A 630 -7.88 41.54 -2.86
N PRO A 631 -6.83 41.01 -3.51
CA PRO A 631 -6.98 39.79 -4.32
C PRO A 631 -7.33 38.57 -3.46
N THR A 632 -7.86 37.52 -4.09
CA THR A 632 -8.06 36.21 -3.46
C THR A 632 -7.33 35.17 -4.29
N PHE A 633 -6.14 34.75 -3.83
CA PHE A 633 -5.29 33.79 -4.48
C PHE A 633 -5.50 32.38 -3.94
N ASP A 634 -5.49 32.23 -2.60
CA ASP A 634 -5.51 30.91 -1.94
C ASP A 634 -6.40 30.85 -0.69
N SER A 635 -7.21 31.88 -0.45
CA SER A 635 -8.14 31.86 0.67
C SER A 635 -9.44 31.16 0.33
N ALA A 636 -9.89 30.30 1.21
CA ALA A 636 -11.19 29.64 1.16
C ALA A 636 -11.85 29.68 2.54
N GLN A 637 -13.17 29.73 2.59
CA GLN A 637 -13.90 29.62 3.85
C GLN A 637 -13.86 28.16 4.34
N ILE A 638 -13.47 27.96 5.60
CA ILE A 638 -13.39 26.65 6.20
C ILE A 638 -14.79 26.19 6.62
N ASN A 639 -15.14 24.92 6.33
CA ASN A 639 -16.39 24.33 6.78
C ASN A 639 -16.51 24.39 8.31
N PHE A 640 -17.61 24.89 8.79
CA PHE A 640 -17.83 25.08 10.21
C PHE A 640 -18.21 23.75 10.89
N ASN A 641 -17.49 23.36 11.92
CA ASN A 641 -17.74 22.17 12.74
C ASN A 641 -17.24 22.40 14.17
N TYR A 642 -17.33 21.41 15.04
CA TYR A 642 -16.89 21.54 16.44
C TYR A 642 -15.42 21.97 16.57
N GLY A 643 -14.52 21.44 15.75
CA GLY A 643 -13.10 21.80 15.77
C GLY A 643 -12.83 23.26 15.38
N GLN A 644 -13.74 23.88 14.61
CA GLN A 644 -13.60 25.27 14.17
C GLN A 644 -13.97 26.31 15.23
N LEU A 645 -14.62 25.90 16.33
CA LEU A 645 -14.97 26.78 17.45
C LEU A 645 -13.76 27.49 18.07
N PHE A 646 -12.58 26.88 17.98
CA PHE A 646 -11.36 27.32 18.67
C PHE A 646 -10.27 27.80 17.70
N ARG A 647 -10.62 28.10 16.45
CA ARG A 647 -9.68 28.66 15.48
C ARG A 647 -9.65 30.19 15.56
N SER A 648 -8.46 30.72 15.29
CA SER A 648 -8.23 32.18 15.22
C SER A 648 -8.61 32.79 13.88
N ASP A 649 -9.00 31.99 12.88
CA ASP A 649 -9.46 32.45 11.57
C ASP A 649 -10.47 31.48 10.97
N ARG A 650 -11.51 32.02 10.36
CA ARG A 650 -12.53 31.25 9.62
C ARG A 650 -12.16 30.99 8.16
N PHE A 651 -11.08 31.62 7.67
CA PHE A 651 -10.53 31.39 6.35
C PHE A 651 -9.25 30.56 6.39
N SER A 652 -8.96 29.87 5.30
CA SER A 652 -7.63 29.34 4.99
C SER A 652 -6.84 30.36 4.18
N GLY A 653 -5.52 30.15 4.03
CA GLY A 653 -4.66 31.09 3.32
C GLY A 653 -4.47 32.41 4.08
N HIS A 654 -4.02 33.46 3.40
CA HIS A 654 -3.70 34.74 4.03
C HIS A 654 -4.24 35.96 3.26
N ASP A 655 -5.04 35.76 2.18
CA ASP A 655 -5.64 36.88 1.45
C ASP A 655 -6.83 37.47 2.19
N ARG A 656 -7.58 36.61 2.86
CA ARG A 656 -8.66 37.00 3.76
C ARG A 656 -8.31 36.55 5.17
N ILE A 657 -8.37 37.48 6.11
CA ILE A 657 -8.28 37.23 7.54
C ILE A 657 -9.59 37.69 8.16
N GLY A 658 -10.25 36.77 8.85
CA GLY A 658 -11.56 37.01 9.41
C GLY A 658 -11.51 38.01 10.57
N ASP A 659 -12.32 39.07 10.46
CA ASP A 659 -12.68 39.93 11.58
C ASP A 659 -13.45 39.12 12.63
N ALA A 660 -13.20 39.36 13.90
CA ALA A 660 -13.86 38.66 14.98
C ALA A 660 -13.87 39.49 16.27
N ASP A 661 -15.02 39.63 16.87
CA ASP A 661 -15.22 39.87 18.29
C ASP A 661 -16.23 38.86 18.78
N GLN A 662 -15.71 37.74 19.35
CA GLN A 662 -16.55 36.57 19.57
C GLN A 662 -16.14 35.72 20.75
N LEU A 663 -17.10 34.99 21.30
CA LEU A 663 -16.94 34.04 22.38
C LEU A 663 -17.44 32.66 21.95
N SER A 664 -16.55 31.70 21.84
CA SER A 664 -16.91 30.29 21.64
C SER A 664 -17.11 29.62 22.98
N LEU A 665 -18.25 28.99 23.16
CA LEU A 665 -18.58 28.18 24.34
C LEU A 665 -18.73 26.73 23.92
N ALA A 666 -18.05 25.85 24.61
CA ALA A 666 -18.17 24.41 24.37
C ALA A 666 -18.19 23.61 25.65
N LEU A 667 -18.87 22.48 25.59
CA LEU A 667 -18.94 21.50 26.66
C LEU A 667 -18.71 20.12 26.09
N SER A 668 -17.70 19.41 26.61
CA SER A 668 -17.45 18.01 26.27
C SER A 668 -17.59 17.13 27.51
N THR A 669 -18.05 15.91 27.31
CA THR A 669 -18.02 14.85 28.32
C THR A 669 -17.45 13.60 27.73
N ARG A 670 -16.51 12.98 28.44
CA ARG A 670 -15.89 11.72 28.02
C ARG A 670 -16.16 10.64 29.08
N PHE A 671 -16.22 9.41 28.58
CA PHE A 671 -16.32 8.22 29.42
C PHE A 671 -15.13 7.34 29.12
N ILE A 672 -14.23 7.25 30.08
CA ILE A 672 -12.94 6.54 29.96
C ILE A 672 -13.04 5.28 30.82
N SER A 673 -12.70 4.14 30.23
CA SER A 673 -12.68 2.84 30.95
C SER A 673 -11.54 2.76 31.97
N GLY A 674 -11.58 1.81 32.88
CA GLY A 674 -10.48 1.54 33.82
C GLY A 674 -9.14 1.16 33.17
N SER A 675 -9.15 0.77 31.87
CA SER A 675 -7.95 0.56 31.07
C SER A 675 -7.38 1.84 30.45
N GLY A 676 -8.05 2.98 30.63
CA GLY A 676 -7.64 4.27 30.02
C GLY A 676 -8.21 4.52 28.62
N GLU A 677 -9.02 3.62 28.10
CA GLU A 677 -9.62 3.74 26.77
C GLU A 677 -10.87 4.64 26.80
N GLU A 678 -10.96 5.61 25.89
CA GLU A 678 -12.15 6.44 25.69
C GLU A 678 -13.26 5.62 25.02
N ARG A 679 -14.36 5.41 25.76
CA ARG A 679 -15.50 4.60 25.31
C ARG A 679 -16.61 5.45 24.70
N ALA A 680 -16.76 6.70 25.16
CA ALA A 680 -17.71 7.64 24.60
C ALA A 680 -17.23 9.08 24.79
N ARG A 681 -17.58 9.92 23.82
CA ARG A 681 -17.44 11.36 23.89
C ARG A 681 -18.66 12.03 23.28
N LEU A 682 -19.15 13.04 23.95
CA LEU A 682 -20.18 13.93 23.42
C LEU A 682 -19.68 15.37 23.62
N SER A 683 -19.64 16.13 22.54
CA SER A 683 -19.22 17.52 22.55
C SER A 683 -20.29 18.39 21.88
N ILE A 684 -20.52 19.57 22.40
CA ILE A 684 -21.45 20.56 21.84
C ILE A 684 -20.88 21.95 22.03
N GLY A 685 -21.10 22.84 21.07
CA GLY A 685 -20.62 24.21 21.22
C GLY A 685 -21.20 25.15 20.18
N GLN A 686 -21.01 26.45 20.43
CA GLN A 686 -21.53 27.55 19.62
C GLN A 686 -20.65 28.77 19.78
N ILE A 687 -20.59 29.64 18.77
CA ILE A 687 -19.97 30.96 18.83
C ILE A 687 -21.05 32.03 19.05
N ILE A 688 -20.81 32.93 19.96
CA ILE A 688 -21.56 34.17 20.18
C ILE A 688 -20.74 35.30 19.56
N HIS A 689 -21.30 36.03 18.61
CA HIS A 689 -20.66 37.15 17.96
C HIS A 689 -21.14 38.45 18.61
N PHE A 690 -20.19 39.34 18.92
CA PHE A 690 -20.51 40.64 19.52
C PHE A 690 -20.60 41.76 18.49
N GLU A 691 -20.04 41.51 17.28
CA GLU A 691 -20.09 42.44 16.16
C GLU A 691 -20.42 41.69 14.84
N ASP A 692 -20.98 42.43 13.85
CA ASP A 692 -21.20 41.91 12.51
C ASP A 692 -19.84 41.62 11.83
N ARG A 693 -19.78 40.52 11.08
CA ARG A 693 -18.57 40.10 10.33
C ARG A 693 -18.61 40.70 8.94
N ILE A 694 -17.70 41.58 8.60
CA ILE A 694 -17.68 42.24 7.29
C ILE A 694 -16.80 41.53 6.27
N VAL A 695 -15.73 40.84 6.72
CA VAL A 695 -14.79 40.18 5.82
C VAL A 695 -15.42 38.94 5.21
N ALA A 696 -15.40 38.85 3.90
CA ALA A 696 -15.92 37.73 3.11
C ALA A 696 -15.04 37.41 1.92
N LEU A 697 -15.29 36.26 1.28
CA LEU A 697 -14.68 35.87 0.03
C LEU A 697 -15.33 36.53 -1.19
N ASP A 698 -16.39 37.34 -0.99
CA ASP A 698 -17.13 38.01 -2.08
C ASP A 698 -16.16 38.89 -2.88
N SER A 699 -15.64 38.36 -3.94
CA SER A 699 -15.09 39.17 -5.02
C SER A 699 -16.24 39.69 -5.88
N PRO A 700 -16.17 40.86 -6.51
CA PRO A 700 -17.08 41.27 -7.54
C PRO A 700 -17.26 40.23 -8.66
N LEU A 701 -16.32 39.32 -8.80
CA LEU A 701 -16.34 38.20 -9.73
C LEU A 701 -17.01 36.92 -9.16
N GLN A 702 -17.28 36.84 -7.86
CA GLN A 702 -17.79 35.66 -7.13
C GLN A 702 -19.00 35.97 -6.25
N ASN A 703 -19.92 36.85 -6.70
CA ASN A 703 -21.08 37.37 -5.94
C ASN A 703 -22.09 36.31 -5.43
N TRP A 704 -21.88 35.05 -5.68
CA TRP A 704 -22.81 33.96 -5.36
C TRP A 704 -22.32 33.08 -4.17
N LEU A 705 -21.15 33.33 -3.62
CA LEU A 705 -20.55 32.52 -2.55
C LEU A 705 -20.85 32.97 -1.11
N THR A 706 -21.88 33.77 -0.88
CA THR A 706 -22.28 34.19 0.48
C THR A 706 -22.91 33.03 1.24
N LEU A 707 -22.12 32.18 1.82
CA LEU A 707 -22.56 30.92 2.47
C LEU A 707 -23.03 31.07 3.91
N GLN A 708 -22.72 32.19 4.58
CA GLN A 708 -23.19 32.45 5.95
C GLN A 708 -23.69 33.87 6.14
N PRO A 709 -24.81 34.03 6.86
CA PRO A 709 -25.28 35.38 7.27
C PRO A 709 -24.19 36.04 8.11
N ARG A 710 -23.80 37.26 7.75
CA ARG A 710 -22.73 38.01 8.46
C ARG A 710 -23.23 38.74 9.69
N ASN A 711 -24.55 38.92 9.78
CA ASN A 711 -25.25 39.72 10.79
C ASN A 711 -26.05 38.86 11.79
N THR A 712 -25.58 37.63 12.05
CA THR A 712 -26.19 36.78 13.08
C THR A 712 -25.39 36.90 14.38
N ASP A 713 -26.09 37.05 15.50
CA ASP A 713 -25.46 37.11 16.83
C ASP A 713 -24.85 35.77 17.26
N ARG A 714 -25.21 34.69 16.58
CA ARG A 714 -24.74 33.32 16.92
C ARG A 714 -24.40 32.52 15.68
N SER A 715 -23.43 31.63 15.82
CA SER A 715 -23.19 30.58 14.82
C SER A 715 -24.24 29.48 14.89
N ALA A 716 -24.26 28.59 13.92
CA ALA A 716 -24.93 27.31 14.09
C ALA A 716 -24.42 26.58 15.34
N LEU A 717 -25.30 25.84 16.02
CA LEU A 717 -24.92 24.94 17.10
C LEU A 717 -24.26 23.72 16.49
N VAL A 718 -23.04 23.38 16.92
CA VAL A 718 -22.30 22.21 16.44
C VAL A 718 -22.13 21.17 17.54
N GLY A 719 -22.25 19.91 17.14
CA GLY A 719 -22.08 18.78 18.05
C GLY A 719 -21.33 17.64 17.38
N GLU A 720 -20.57 16.90 18.18
CA GLU A 720 -19.95 15.64 17.79
C GLU A 720 -20.22 14.56 18.85
N ALA A 721 -20.39 13.34 18.40
CA ALA A 721 -20.55 12.19 19.24
C ALA A 721 -19.66 11.04 18.75
N PHE A 722 -18.94 10.45 19.68
CA PHE A 722 -18.19 9.23 19.51
C PHE A 722 -18.66 8.22 20.53
N TYR A 723 -18.90 6.98 20.09
CA TYR A 723 -19.26 5.90 20.99
C TYR A 723 -18.68 4.56 20.54
N LEU A 724 -17.85 3.96 21.39
CA LEU A 724 -17.30 2.64 21.23
C LEU A 724 -18.22 1.63 21.97
N LEU A 725 -19.20 1.09 21.24
CA LEU A 725 -20.21 0.16 21.79
C LEU A 725 -19.55 -1.12 22.30
N SER A 726 -18.55 -1.61 21.57
CA SER A 726 -17.65 -2.72 21.93
C SER A 726 -16.30 -2.45 21.25
N GLU A 727 -15.31 -3.31 21.45
CA GLU A 727 -14.02 -3.23 20.75
C GLU A 727 -14.18 -3.30 19.21
N GLN A 728 -15.27 -3.94 18.73
CA GLN A 728 -15.54 -4.11 17.32
C GLN A 728 -16.47 -3.03 16.74
N TRP A 729 -17.34 -2.42 17.55
CA TRP A 729 -18.35 -1.47 17.07
C TRP A 729 -18.02 -0.04 17.45
N ARG A 730 -17.94 0.84 16.46
CA ARG A 730 -17.66 2.28 16.63
C ARG A 730 -18.72 3.11 15.92
N LEU A 731 -19.30 4.07 16.63
CA LEU A 731 -20.22 5.07 16.12
C LEU A 731 -19.54 6.44 16.18
N ASN A 732 -19.60 7.19 15.07
CA ASN A 732 -19.26 8.61 15.03
C ASN A 732 -20.45 9.37 14.43
N SER A 733 -20.68 10.58 14.91
CA SER A 733 -21.73 11.46 14.39
C SER A 733 -21.33 12.92 14.58
N ASP A 734 -21.63 13.73 13.57
CA ASP A 734 -21.43 15.18 13.56
C ASP A 734 -22.75 15.85 13.19
N LEU A 735 -23.01 16.99 13.78
CA LEU A 735 -24.25 17.76 13.57
C LEU A 735 -23.95 19.26 13.57
N GLN A 736 -24.50 19.96 12.59
CA GLN A 736 -24.60 21.40 12.54
C GLN A 736 -26.07 21.82 12.44
N TRP A 737 -26.53 22.49 13.48
CA TRP A 737 -27.93 22.96 13.58
C TRP A 737 -28.00 24.49 13.50
N ASN A 738 -28.72 24.99 12.53
CA ASN A 738 -28.97 26.40 12.38
C ASN A 738 -30.21 26.82 13.21
N GLU A 739 -29.97 27.58 14.29
CA GLU A 739 -31.04 28.02 15.20
C GLU A 739 -31.97 29.03 14.56
N ASP A 740 -31.45 29.97 13.74
CA ASP A 740 -32.25 31.04 13.13
C ASP A 740 -33.23 30.47 12.10
N GLN A 741 -32.79 29.50 11.33
CA GLN A 741 -33.59 28.88 10.28
C GLN A 741 -34.28 27.58 10.73
N GLN A 742 -33.99 27.10 11.94
CA GLN A 742 -34.59 25.92 12.57
C GLN A 742 -34.43 24.65 11.73
N HIS A 743 -33.22 24.45 11.18
CA HIS A 743 -32.92 23.25 10.40
C HIS A 743 -31.45 22.75 10.56
N VAL A 744 -31.20 21.52 10.13
CA VAL A 744 -29.88 20.96 10.02
C VAL A 744 -29.20 21.49 8.73
N ASP A 745 -28.01 22.07 8.85
CA ASP A 745 -27.19 22.48 7.72
C ASP A 745 -26.29 21.33 7.25
N GLU A 746 -25.64 20.66 8.18
CA GLU A 746 -24.79 19.50 7.90
C GLU A 746 -24.94 18.45 8.99
N SER A 747 -24.94 17.19 8.60
CA SER A 747 -24.86 16.07 9.52
C SER A 747 -24.16 14.89 8.88
N SER A 748 -23.36 14.18 9.67
CA SER A 748 -22.80 12.91 9.29
C SER A 748 -23.03 11.88 10.40
N MET A 749 -23.19 10.62 10.01
CA MET A 749 -23.24 9.50 10.92
C MET A 749 -22.53 8.30 10.30
N SER A 750 -21.62 7.68 11.03
CA SER A 750 -20.95 6.46 10.59
C SER A 750 -20.93 5.41 11.70
N LEU A 751 -21.42 4.22 11.39
CA LEU A 751 -21.37 3.04 12.23
C LEU A 751 -20.44 2.02 11.58
N ARG A 752 -19.41 1.59 12.30
CA ARG A 752 -18.41 0.65 11.81
C ARG A 752 -18.36 -0.57 12.70
N TYR A 753 -18.33 -1.72 12.09
CA TYR A 753 -18.04 -3.00 12.71
C TYR A 753 -16.78 -3.60 12.11
N GLN A 754 -15.86 -3.98 12.98
CA GLN A 754 -14.65 -4.71 12.61
C GLN A 754 -14.41 -5.79 13.66
N GLY A 755 -14.90 -7.01 13.37
CA GLY A 755 -14.71 -8.17 14.23
C GLY A 755 -13.29 -8.73 14.11
N ASP A 756 -12.82 -8.82 12.88
CA ASP A 756 -11.47 -9.18 12.47
C ASP A 756 -11.23 -8.67 11.03
N GLU A 757 -10.18 -9.13 10.35
CA GLU A 757 -9.84 -8.73 8.97
C GLU A 757 -10.90 -9.15 7.93
N ASN A 758 -11.75 -10.13 8.25
CA ASN A 758 -12.75 -10.70 7.36
C ASN A 758 -14.19 -10.30 7.70
N HIS A 759 -14.43 -9.79 8.90
CA HIS A 759 -15.74 -9.36 9.36
C HIS A 759 -15.79 -7.85 9.46
N ILE A 760 -16.08 -7.19 8.34
CA ILE A 760 -16.14 -5.73 8.21
C ILE A 760 -17.53 -5.34 7.75
N PHE A 761 -18.13 -4.38 8.44
CA PHE A 761 -19.41 -3.79 8.04
C PHE A 761 -19.43 -2.31 8.39
N ASN A 762 -19.66 -1.47 7.40
CA ASN A 762 -19.69 -0.01 7.53
C ASN A 762 -21.04 0.49 7.04
N VAL A 763 -21.63 1.42 7.78
CA VAL A 763 -22.82 2.18 7.36
C VAL A 763 -22.53 3.64 7.60
N GLY A 764 -22.69 4.45 6.57
CA GLY A 764 -22.55 5.90 6.60
C GLY A 764 -23.80 6.59 6.07
N TYR A 765 -24.13 7.73 6.66
CA TYR A 765 -25.10 8.68 6.11
C TYR A 765 -24.53 10.08 6.19
N ARG A 766 -24.62 10.84 5.11
CA ARG A 766 -24.17 12.23 5.00
C ARG A 766 -25.28 13.10 4.46
N PHE A 767 -25.50 14.19 5.15
CA PHE A 767 -26.40 15.26 4.73
C PHE A 767 -25.67 16.59 4.74
N ARG A 768 -25.81 17.38 3.66
CA ARG A 768 -25.35 18.76 3.57
C ARG A 768 -26.37 19.56 2.78
N ARG A 769 -26.86 20.64 3.37
CA ARG A 769 -27.94 21.45 2.79
C ARG A 769 -27.44 22.37 1.69
N VAL A 770 -26.30 23.00 1.91
CA VAL A 770 -25.71 23.96 0.97
C VAL A 770 -24.47 23.37 0.38
N VAL A 771 -24.42 23.23 -0.93
CA VAL A 771 -23.23 22.83 -1.68
C VAL A 771 -22.74 24.06 -2.42
N GLU A 772 -21.46 24.32 -2.33
CA GLU A 772 -20.81 25.32 -3.19
C GLU A 772 -20.84 24.81 -4.62
N LEU A 773 -21.67 25.44 -5.44
CA LEU A 773 -21.77 25.10 -6.86
C LEU A 773 -21.01 26.13 -7.68
N TYR A 774 -20.22 25.65 -8.61
CA TYR A 774 -19.60 26.48 -9.63
C TYR A 774 -20.65 26.82 -10.69
N GLY A 775 -21.47 27.85 -10.43
CA GLY A 775 -22.52 28.32 -11.35
C GLY A 775 -23.98 28.05 -10.88
N PRO A 776 -24.96 28.40 -11.70
CA PRO A 776 -26.36 28.16 -11.39
C PRO A 776 -26.66 26.66 -11.39
N VAL A 777 -27.45 26.21 -10.40
CA VAL A 777 -27.94 24.83 -10.34
C VAL A 777 -28.73 24.49 -11.59
N PRO A 778 -28.37 23.48 -12.37
CA PRO A 778 -29.17 23.06 -13.51
C PRO A 778 -30.61 22.73 -13.10
N ALA A 779 -31.56 23.09 -13.97
CA ALA A 779 -32.98 22.84 -13.68
C ALA A 779 -33.19 21.30 -13.52
N GLY A 780 -33.75 20.91 -12.37
CA GLY A 780 -34.06 19.51 -12.08
C GLY A 780 -33.06 18.82 -11.16
N LEU A 781 -31.93 19.46 -10.82
CA LEU A 781 -30.98 18.91 -9.81
C LEU A 781 -31.26 19.46 -8.41
N ASP A 782 -31.18 18.61 -7.40
CA ASP A 782 -31.19 19.03 -5.99
C ASP A 782 -29.71 19.26 -5.56
N PRO A 783 -29.30 20.49 -5.22
CA PRO A 783 -27.92 20.76 -4.83
C PRO A 783 -27.55 20.22 -3.44
N ARG A 784 -28.49 19.66 -2.71
CA ARG A 784 -28.25 19.09 -1.39
C ARG A 784 -27.55 17.75 -1.52
N ILE A 785 -26.62 17.49 -0.63
CA ILE A 785 -26.02 16.15 -0.48
C ILE A 785 -26.86 15.36 0.51
N LYS A 786 -27.43 14.25 0.07
CA LYS A 786 -28.09 13.24 0.92
C LYS A 786 -27.61 11.87 0.44
N GLN A 787 -26.60 11.34 1.08
CA GLN A 787 -25.94 10.13 0.61
C GLN A 787 -25.92 9.07 1.69
N SER A 788 -26.11 7.82 1.30
CA SER A 788 -25.89 6.64 2.12
C SER A 788 -24.76 5.82 1.53
N ASP A 789 -23.85 5.33 2.37
CA ASP A 789 -22.77 4.43 2.02
C ASP A 789 -22.84 3.21 2.93
N VAL A 790 -23.00 2.02 2.33
CA VAL A 790 -23.00 0.75 3.04
C VAL A 790 -21.95 -0.11 2.39
N SER A 791 -20.95 -0.56 3.17
CA SER A 791 -19.89 -1.41 2.62
C SER A 791 -19.48 -2.49 3.62
N GLY A 792 -18.93 -3.58 3.10
CA GLY A 792 -18.48 -4.64 3.98
C GLY A 792 -17.82 -5.83 3.29
N VAL A 793 -17.20 -6.63 4.15
CA VAL A 793 -16.63 -7.95 3.85
C VAL A 793 -17.22 -8.92 4.83
N TRP A 794 -17.74 -10.04 4.34
CA TRP A 794 -18.34 -11.04 5.21
C TRP A 794 -18.00 -12.46 4.77
N PRO A 795 -17.35 -13.29 5.61
CA PRO A 795 -17.06 -14.67 5.28
C PRO A 795 -18.34 -15.51 5.33
N LEU A 796 -18.55 -16.34 4.32
CA LEU A 796 -19.58 -17.37 4.32
C LEU A 796 -19.07 -18.64 4.98
N ASN A 797 -17.80 -18.92 4.82
CA ASN A 797 -17.05 -20.01 5.45
C ASN A 797 -15.54 -19.69 5.35
N ASN A 798 -14.66 -20.63 5.69
CA ASN A 798 -13.21 -20.42 5.69
C ASN A 798 -12.63 -20.07 4.32
N ASN A 799 -13.30 -20.39 3.23
CA ASN A 799 -12.79 -20.20 1.88
C ASN A 799 -13.55 -19.13 1.08
N TRP A 800 -14.81 -18.83 1.43
CA TRP A 800 -15.66 -17.91 0.68
C TRP A 800 -15.98 -16.68 1.50
N ARG A 801 -15.79 -15.50 0.91
CA ARG A 801 -16.26 -14.23 1.47
C ARG A 801 -17.01 -13.39 0.44
N LEU A 802 -18.00 -12.65 0.92
CA LEU A 802 -18.73 -11.65 0.18
C LEU A 802 -18.08 -10.30 0.36
N LEU A 803 -18.06 -9.51 -0.71
CA LEU A 803 -17.54 -8.17 -0.78
C LEU A 803 -18.64 -7.28 -1.35
N GLY A 804 -18.82 -6.08 -0.80
CA GLY A 804 -19.81 -5.19 -1.39
C GLY A 804 -19.75 -3.77 -0.88
N ARG A 805 -20.23 -2.85 -1.70
CA ARG A 805 -20.49 -1.46 -1.39
C ARG A 805 -21.75 -1.01 -2.11
N TRP A 806 -22.54 -0.18 -1.45
CA TRP A 806 -23.66 0.54 -2.02
C TRP A 806 -23.58 1.99 -1.56
N HIS A 807 -23.22 2.88 -2.50
CA HIS A 807 -23.13 4.33 -2.29
C HIS A 807 -24.18 5.00 -3.15
N TYR A 808 -25.15 5.64 -2.52
CA TYR A 808 -26.36 6.14 -3.15
C TYR A 808 -26.62 7.60 -2.83
N ASP A 809 -26.95 8.40 -3.87
CA ASP A 809 -27.40 9.79 -3.77
C ASP A 809 -28.93 9.84 -3.75
N HIS A 810 -29.49 10.13 -2.57
CA HIS A 810 -30.93 10.30 -2.38
C HIS A 810 -31.49 11.60 -2.96
N SER A 811 -30.66 12.65 -3.13
CA SER A 811 -31.08 13.92 -3.68
C SER A 811 -31.47 13.79 -5.15
N ASN A 812 -30.66 13.04 -5.91
CA ASN A 812 -30.84 12.87 -7.34
C ASN A 812 -31.28 11.44 -7.72
N SER A 813 -31.57 10.59 -6.72
CA SER A 813 -32.09 9.23 -6.88
C SER A 813 -31.25 8.33 -7.77
N ARG A 814 -29.90 8.31 -7.55
CA ARG A 814 -28.94 7.55 -8.37
C ARG A 814 -27.87 6.84 -7.55
N ASN A 815 -27.36 5.73 -8.10
CA ASN A 815 -26.15 5.07 -7.58
C ASN A 815 -24.93 5.93 -7.92
N LEU A 816 -24.04 6.15 -6.95
CA LEU A 816 -22.75 6.81 -7.17
C LEU A 816 -21.64 5.79 -7.43
N ASP A 817 -21.59 4.74 -6.58
CA ASP A 817 -20.63 3.64 -6.72
C ASP A 817 -21.19 2.42 -6.00
N THR A 818 -21.58 1.41 -6.75
CA THR A 818 -22.14 0.17 -6.20
C THR A 818 -21.38 -1.01 -6.76
N PHE A 819 -20.85 -1.86 -5.90
CA PHE A 819 -20.28 -3.10 -6.33
C PHE A 819 -20.67 -4.26 -5.43
N ALA A 820 -20.70 -5.44 -6.01
CA ALA A 820 -20.88 -6.70 -5.32
C ALA A 820 -19.91 -7.73 -5.87
N GLY A 821 -19.32 -8.51 -4.98
CA GLY A 821 -18.32 -9.50 -5.37
C GLY A 821 -18.29 -10.70 -4.46
N VAL A 822 -17.72 -11.75 -4.99
CA VAL A 822 -17.43 -12.98 -4.27
C VAL A 822 -15.92 -13.27 -4.40
N GLU A 823 -15.33 -13.72 -3.32
CA GLU A 823 -13.96 -14.18 -3.29
C GLU A 823 -13.91 -15.60 -2.75
N TYR A 824 -13.18 -16.45 -3.44
CA TYR A 824 -12.78 -17.77 -2.99
C TYR A 824 -11.28 -17.77 -2.74
N SER A 825 -10.85 -18.18 -1.56
CA SER A 825 -9.43 -18.26 -1.20
C SER A 825 -9.14 -19.58 -0.51
N ASN A 826 -8.04 -20.21 -0.92
CA ASN A 826 -7.44 -21.34 -0.22
C ASN A 826 -5.93 -21.14 -0.09
N CYS A 827 -5.19 -22.13 0.42
CA CYS A 827 -3.74 -22.05 0.60
C CYS A 827 -2.98 -21.63 -0.64
N CYS A 828 -3.43 -22.02 -1.82
CA CYS A 828 -2.64 -21.90 -3.03
C CYS A 828 -3.23 -20.97 -4.10
N ALA A 829 -4.49 -20.52 -3.94
CA ALA A 829 -5.11 -19.63 -4.92
C ALA A 829 -6.18 -18.74 -4.29
N THR A 830 -6.31 -17.55 -4.85
CA THR A 830 -7.42 -16.62 -4.58
C THR A 830 -8.08 -16.25 -5.90
N ILE A 831 -9.39 -16.44 -5.97
CA ILE A 831 -10.23 -16.08 -7.13
C ILE A 831 -11.22 -15.03 -6.65
N ARG A 832 -11.33 -13.93 -7.40
CA ARG A 832 -12.23 -12.82 -7.08
C ARG A 832 -13.03 -12.44 -8.32
N LEU A 833 -14.33 -12.30 -8.15
CA LEU A 833 -15.24 -11.80 -9.18
C LEU A 833 -16.04 -10.65 -8.60
N VAL A 834 -15.99 -9.49 -9.26
CA VAL A 834 -16.68 -8.27 -8.82
C VAL A 834 -17.46 -7.67 -9.98
N ALA A 835 -18.74 -7.39 -9.78
CA ALA A 835 -19.55 -6.56 -10.66
C ALA A 835 -19.68 -5.16 -10.03
N ARG A 836 -19.52 -4.10 -10.83
CA ARG A 836 -19.55 -2.70 -10.40
C ARG A 836 -20.38 -1.84 -11.33
N GLU A 837 -21.11 -0.89 -10.75
CA GLU A 837 -21.80 0.20 -11.41
C GLU A 837 -21.35 1.50 -10.74
N TRP A 838 -20.91 2.48 -11.53
CA TRP A 838 -20.42 3.77 -11.00
C TRP A 838 -20.71 4.92 -11.95
N ILE A 839 -20.71 6.12 -11.40
CA ILE A 839 -20.79 7.39 -12.15
C ILE A 839 -19.45 8.08 -12.00
N ASP A 840 -18.93 8.69 -13.07
CA ASP A 840 -17.77 9.54 -13.00
C ASP A 840 -18.19 10.89 -12.34
N ASP A 841 -17.36 11.38 -11.38
CA ASP A 841 -17.71 12.57 -10.56
C ASP A 841 -17.99 13.84 -11.39
N ASP A 842 -17.40 13.93 -12.57
CA ASP A 842 -17.54 15.07 -13.48
C ASP A 842 -18.97 15.25 -14.03
N GLU A 843 -19.79 14.21 -13.95
CA GLU A 843 -21.18 14.22 -14.43
C GLU A 843 -22.19 14.64 -13.37
N PHE A 844 -21.73 15.04 -12.17
CA PHE A 844 -22.63 15.47 -11.10
C PHE A 844 -23.60 16.60 -11.56
N PHE A 845 -23.15 17.45 -12.45
CA PHE A 845 -23.94 18.59 -12.99
C PHE A 845 -24.61 18.32 -14.34
N LEU A 846 -24.31 17.21 -15.00
CA LEU A 846 -24.95 16.86 -16.24
C LEU A 846 -26.17 15.99 -15.98
N LEU A 847 -27.29 16.35 -16.60
CA LEU A 847 -28.56 15.60 -16.53
C LEU A 847 -28.49 14.23 -17.25
N GLN A 848 -27.36 13.88 -17.81
CA GLN A 848 -27.16 12.64 -18.58
C GLN A 848 -26.56 11.59 -17.67
N ASP A 849 -27.36 10.61 -17.26
CA ASP A 849 -26.96 9.44 -16.48
C ASP A 849 -26.13 8.46 -17.34
N ASP A 850 -24.89 8.78 -17.65
CA ASP A 850 -23.96 7.80 -18.20
C ASP A 850 -23.35 7.00 -17.05
N THR A 851 -24.10 5.99 -16.58
CA THR A 851 -23.60 5.04 -15.61
C THR A 851 -22.68 4.04 -16.30
N ASN A 852 -21.46 3.92 -15.78
CA ASN A 852 -20.52 2.91 -16.20
C ASN A 852 -20.81 1.58 -15.48
N THR A 853 -20.71 0.49 -16.19
CA THR A 853 -20.83 -0.86 -15.62
C THR A 853 -19.62 -1.70 -16.00
N GLY A 854 -19.24 -2.61 -15.10
CA GLY A 854 -18.12 -3.50 -15.39
C GLY A 854 -18.16 -4.76 -14.56
N VAL A 855 -17.55 -5.82 -15.11
CA VAL A 855 -17.31 -7.08 -14.39
C VAL A 855 -15.81 -7.35 -14.44
N PHE A 856 -15.24 -7.65 -13.28
CA PHE A 856 -13.81 -7.78 -13.06
C PHE A 856 -13.49 -9.13 -12.45
N PHE A 857 -12.49 -9.80 -13.00
CA PHE A 857 -12.00 -11.08 -12.54
C PHE A 857 -10.51 -10.97 -12.16
N GLN A 858 -10.15 -11.50 -11.01
CA GLN A 858 -8.77 -11.59 -10.54
C GLN A 858 -8.47 -13.02 -10.11
N LEU A 859 -7.34 -13.54 -10.57
CA LEU A 859 -6.78 -14.82 -10.15
C LEU A 859 -5.39 -14.56 -9.59
N THR A 860 -5.18 -14.94 -8.34
CA THR A 860 -3.86 -14.90 -7.69
C THR A 860 -3.45 -16.33 -7.36
N LEU A 861 -2.26 -16.74 -7.79
CA LEU A 861 -1.69 -18.05 -7.49
C LEU A 861 -0.66 -17.86 -6.36
N ASN A 862 -1.04 -18.27 -5.16
CA ASN A 862 -0.22 -18.09 -3.97
C ASN A 862 1.09 -18.89 -4.10
N GLY A 863 2.22 -18.21 -3.95
CA GLY A 863 3.55 -18.81 -4.05
C GLY A 863 4.22 -18.75 -5.43
N LEU A 864 3.55 -18.22 -6.46
CA LEU A 864 4.21 -17.83 -7.72
C LEU A 864 4.56 -16.34 -7.79
N GLY A 865 4.38 -15.62 -6.71
CA GLY A 865 4.67 -14.20 -6.53
C GLY A 865 3.56 -13.52 -5.72
N ASN A 866 3.90 -12.94 -4.60
CA ASN A 866 3.00 -12.13 -3.78
C ASN A 866 3.02 -10.69 -4.31
N VAL A 867 2.52 -10.45 -5.51
CA VAL A 867 2.32 -9.08 -5.95
C VAL A 867 0.83 -8.86 -6.14
N SER A 868 0.19 -8.44 -5.07
CA SER A 868 -1.14 -7.85 -5.07
C SER A 868 -1.05 -6.45 -5.71
N GLY A 869 -0.93 -6.40 -7.01
CA GLY A 869 -0.87 -5.17 -7.80
C GLY A 869 -2.09 -4.98 -8.68
N GLY A 870 -3.21 -5.60 -8.37
CA GLY A 870 -4.41 -5.51 -9.18
C GLY A 870 -5.25 -4.27 -8.85
N GLY A 871 -5.79 -3.60 -9.86
CA GLY A 871 -6.75 -2.51 -9.71
C GLY A 871 -7.97 -2.88 -8.85
N ILE A 872 -8.37 -4.17 -8.82
CA ILE A 872 -9.47 -4.67 -7.98
C ILE A 872 -9.12 -4.54 -6.50
N SER A 873 -7.93 -4.89 -6.07
CA SER A 873 -7.49 -4.77 -4.68
C SER A 873 -7.55 -3.32 -4.19
N ARG A 874 -7.08 -2.39 -5.01
CA ARG A 874 -7.17 -0.95 -4.72
C ARG A 874 -8.62 -0.48 -4.69
N MET A 875 -9.45 -0.88 -5.66
CA MET A 875 -10.89 -0.55 -5.67
C MET A 875 -11.58 -1.00 -4.39
N LEU A 876 -11.26 -2.20 -3.89
CA LEU A 876 -11.81 -2.73 -2.65
C LEU A 876 -11.29 -1.98 -1.42
N SER A 877 -10.00 -1.66 -1.36
CA SER A 877 -9.43 -0.88 -0.24
C SER A 877 -9.98 0.55 -0.19
N ASP A 878 -10.20 1.17 -1.34
CA ASP A 878 -10.79 2.50 -1.43
C ASP A 878 -12.30 2.49 -1.13
N GLY A 879 -12.99 1.42 -1.54
CA GLY A 879 -14.45 1.27 -1.38
C GLY A 879 -14.90 0.68 -0.06
N ILE A 880 -14.10 -0.14 0.60
CA ILE A 880 -14.44 -0.79 1.87
C ILE A 880 -13.42 -0.42 2.93
N LEU A 881 -13.79 0.48 3.82
CA LEU A 881 -12.91 0.94 4.88
C LEU A 881 -12.54 -0.21 5.82
N GLY A 882 -11.23 -0.43 5.99
CA GLY A 882 -10.69 -1.53 6.81
C GLY A 882 -10.45 -2.83 6.03
N PHE A 883 -10.68 -2.86 4.71
CA PHE A 883 -10.38 -4.01 3.86
C PHE A 883 -8.89 -4.32 3.87
N LYS A 884 -8.58 -5.62 4.06
CA LYS A 884 -7.23 -6.17 3.89
C LYS A 884 -7.27 -7.39 2.99
N GLU A 885 -6.20 -7.60 2.25
CA GLU A 885 -6.06 -8.81 1.45
C GLU A 885 -5.76 -10.03 2.32
N TYR A 886 -6.18 -11.22 1.85
CA TYR A 886 -5.87 -12.47 2.51
C TYR A 886 -4.35 -12.74 2.47
N GLY A 887 -3.75 -12.97 3.63
CA GLY A 887 -2.35 -13.44 3.72
C GLY A 887 -1.27 -12.37 3.55
N THR A 888 -1.61 -11.09 3.53
CA THR A 888 -0.63 -10.01 3.68
C THR A 888 -0.43 -9.73 5.16
N ASN A 889 0.62 -10.29 5.76
CA ASN A 889 1.11 -9.85 7.06
C ASN A 889 1.82 -8.49 6.85
N GLU A 890 1.08 -7.37 6.91
CA GLU A 890 1.64 -6.04 7.14
C GLU A 890 1.43 -5.64 8.60
#